data_549b0f9fe0c632135d5b7bb505b81f80
#
_entry.id   549b0f9fe0c632135d5b7bb505b81f80
#
_cell.length_a   1.000
_cell.length_b   1.000
_cell.length_c   1.000
_cell.angle_alpha   90.00
_cell.angle_beta   90.00
_cell.angle_gamma   90.00
#
_symmetry.space_group_name_H-M   'P 1'
#
loop_
_entity.id
_entity.type
_entity.pdbx_description
1 polymer ?
#
loop_
_entity_poly.entity_id
_entity_poly.type
_entity_poly.pdbx_seq_one_letter_code
_entity_poly.pdbx_strand_id
1 'polypeptide(L)'
;MPRWVGLCASSSSRQSDCTLYAAIPHAKKNTITKQLVILICLALFLPLTISAQIKIFHKFKTDSSQIEDPLQQQIEDLSENTQTENADLTTLVENLKYYQDHPLNLNNATREELYDLLILSEIQIDNLLAHRIHFGTLISIYELQAVEGFDLATINKILPFIKILDFSSTGHFNLKEMLKYGKNEILIRDQRILEKQAGYSPIDSAALAQSPNSRYLGSPDHIYARYRFTYGNFVSAGLTADKDAGEEFFKGSQKNGFDFYSAHLSVRNIGVVKAAVLGDYQISFGQGLVGWTGYAFGLSGATLNTKRNGMGIRPYTSVDENKFLRGAATTLQFGKIEATAFVSDKKRDANISVSDTTGGNNIEIIEFSSLDAGGLHSTPSELENRKSITEIIYGGNVSYKGKKLQVGITGMHSEYDALLKRNLSLYNQFEFSAKQNSVFGADYDWSFHNFHFFGEIARSANGGIAMVHGALISLDPRLAFTVHTRMLGLDFHNLYGTIFSQGTTIANERGVYFGVLTKPMKKMTLSSYLDHSFYPWLKYQINAPTYGTDFLVQLNYTPDKKTDMYFRYRHRERFTNASDDDVAIDYIIPTTQDNYRFNIQYPVGPSIRLRNRIEYSQYQKTNSKSENGFVIWQEITFKKLSSPFSFSGRYALFQTDTYNSAIYAFENDMPNSFSVPAYYYKGSRVYFLMNYDITRTMEIYFRISQTFYYNQNIISEGGLTEINKNTKTEAKVMLKIKF
;
A
#
# COMPACT_ATOMS: atom_id res chain seq x y z
N MET A 1 47.32 -27.22 36.77
CA MET A 1 47.86 -27.66 38.10
C MET A 1 48.58 -26.51 38.75
N PRO A 2 48.55 -26.41 40.02
CA PRO A 2 47.42 -26.04 40.87
C PRO A 2 47.77 -24.95 41.93
N ARG A 3 46.77 -24.68 42.72
CA ARG A 3 46.66 -24.38 44.15
C ARG A 3 46.57 -22.91 44.52
N TRP A 4 45.44 -22.48 45.00
CA TRP A 4 44.80 -22.66 46.31
C TRP A 4 45.65 -22.23 47.50
N VAL A 5 45.03 -21.40 48.31
CA VAL A 5 44.92 -21.31 49.76
C VAL A 5 44.83 -19.81 50.11
N GLY A 6 43.90 -19.24 50.78
CA GLY A 6 42.93 -19.71 51.78
C GLY A 6 43.02 -18.95 53.07
N LEU A 7 41.88 -18.63 53.57
CA LEU A 7 41.53 -18.50 54.98
C LEU A 7 41.91 -17.27 55.83
N CYS A 8 40.89 -16.68 56.28
CA CYS A 8 40.30 -16.55 57.62
C CYS A 8 40.89 -15.38 58.44
N ALA A 9 40.17 -14.64 59.13
CA ALA A 9 38.93 -14.64 59.88
C ALA A 9 39.10 -13.63 61.03
N SER A 10 37.97 -13.09 61.48
CA SER A 10 37.68 -12.57 62.84
C SER A 10 38.38 -11.25 63.24
N SER A 11 37.80 -10.32 63.87
CA SER A 11 36.65 -10.23 64.76
C SER A 11 36.46 -8.80 65.25
N SER A 12 35.21 -8.46 65.48
CA SER A 12 34.73 -7.64 66.62
C SER A 12 35.06 -6.16 66.79
N SER A 13 34.03 -5.41 66.80
CA SER A 13 33.46 -4.62 67.90
C SER A 13 33.27 -3.13 67.67
N ARG A 14 32.00 -2.77 67.74
CA ARG A 14 31.35 -1.63 68.43
C ARG A 14 31.51 -0.19 68.03
N GLN A 15 30.34 0.33 67.67
CA GLN A 15 29.73 1.60 68.12
C GLN A 15 30.43 2.92 67.70
N SER A 16 29.74 3.86 67.08
CA SER A 16 28.49 4.55 67.42
C SER A 16 28.21 5.67 66.37
N ASP A 17 26.95 5.83 66.09
CA ASP A 17 26.21 7.06 65.82
C ASP A 17 26.83 8.22 64.98
N CYS A 18 26.20 8.51 63.81
CA CYS A 18 25.37 9.71 63.69
C CYS A 18 24.70 9.82 62.31
N THR A 19 23.45 9.97 62.37
CA THR A 19 22.45 10.30 61.36
C THR A 19 22.78 11.46 60.47
N LEU A 20 22.49 11.28 59.14
CA LEU A 20 21.89 12.36 58.36
C LEU A 20 21.08 11.70 57.21
N TYR A 21 19.79 11.69 57.39
CA TYR A 21 18.79 11.33 56.37
C TYR A 21 18.75 12.42 55.30
N ALA A 22 19.09 12.08 54.09
CA ALA A 22 18.59 12.80 52.93
C ALA A 22 17.54 11.93 52.20
N ALA A 23 16.30 12.30 52.34
CA ALA A 23 15.15 11.64 51.74
C ALA A 23 15.19 11.81 50.22
N ILE A 24 15.28 10.70 49.48
CA ILE A 24 14.96 10.63 48.06
C ILE A 24 13.46 10.36 47.94
N PRO A 25 12.70 11.16 47.22
CA PRO A 25 11.25 10.86 47.05
C PRO A 25 11.08 9.67 46.10
N HIS A 26 10.62 8.56 46.61
CA HIS A 26 10.16 7.43 45.84
C HIS A 26 9.01 7.84 44.89
N ALA A 27 9.26 7.69 43.63
CA ALA A 27 8.34 7.98 42.54
C ALA A 27 7.06 7.09 42.62
N LYS A 28 5.92 7.75 42.78
CA LYS A 28 4.55 7.20 42.62
C LYS A 28 4.22 6.82 41.14
N LYS A 29 5.18 6.30 40.38
CA LYS A 29 4.98 6.02 38.94
C LYS A 29 4.44 4.63 38.59
N ASN A 30 4.45 3.68 39.54
CA ASN A 30 4.05 2.30 39.23
C ASN A 30 2.56 1.98 39.46
N THR A 31 1.81 2.86 40.10
CA THR A 31 0.41 2.59 40.45
C THR A 31 -0.53 2.93 39.31
N ILE A 32 -0.26 3.98 38.56
CA ILE A 32 -1.10 4.42 37.40
C ILE A 32 -0.99 3.42 36.25
N THR A 33 0.21 2.91 35.98
CA THR A 33 0.42 1.93 34.89
C THR A 33 -0.26 0.58 35.20
N LYS A 34 -0.21 0.13 36.46
CA LYS A 34 -0.92 -1.09 36.88
C LYS A 34 -2.43 -0.93 36.85
N GLN A 35 -2.96 0.23 37.23
CA GLN A 35 -4.40 0.52 37.18
C GLN A 35 -4.88 0.64 35.72
N LEU A 36 -4.09 1.21 34.82
CA LEU A 36 -4.43 1.30 33.41
C LEU A 36 -4.43 -0.06 32.71
N VAL A 37 -3.48 -0.92 33.01
CA VAL A 37 -3.41 -2.31 32.49
C VAL A 37 -4.59 -3.12 33.00
N ILE A 38 -4.98 -2.96 34.28
CA ILE A 38 -6.17 -3.64 34.85
C ILE A 38 -7.45 -3.12 34.20
N LEU A 39 -7.57 -1.81 33.93
CA LEU A 39 -8.72 -1.22 33.23
C LEU A 39 -8.82 -1.72 31.78
N ILE A 40 -7.70 -1.86 31.09
CA ILE A 40 -7.64 -2.39 29.72
C ILE A 40 -7.97 -3.89 29.70
N CYS A 41 -7.45 -4.66 30.64
CA CYS A 41 -7.82 -6.08 30.80
C CYS A 41 -9.31 -6.24 31.18
N LEU A 42 -9.85 -5.42 32.05
CA LEU A 42 -11.28 -5.37 32.36
C LEU A 42 -12.12 -4.98 31.14
N ALA A 43 -11.68 -4.03 30.33
CA ALA A 43 -12.37 -3.63 29.09
C ALA A 43 -12.36 -4.74 28.03
N LEU A 44 -11.33 -5.59 27.99
CA LEU A 44 -11.25 -6.77 27.11
C LEU A 44 -12.21 -7.90 27.54
N PHE A 45 -12.50 -8.02 28.84
CA PHE A 45 -13.37 -9.07 29.39
C PHE A 45 -14.81 -8.63 29.66
N LEU A 46 -15.09 -7.33 29.70
CA LEU A 46 -16.45 -6.80 29.95
C LEU A 46 -17.53 -7.21 28.92
N PRO A 47 -17.23 -7.46 27.62
CA PRO A 47 -18.27 -7.83 26.66
C PRO A 47 -18.93 -9.19 26.92
N LEU A 48 -18.29 -10.09 27.65
CA LEU A 48 -18.83 -11.43 27.92
C LEU A 48 -19.97 -11.46 28.94
N THR A 49 -20.08 -10.43 29.77
CA THR A 49 -21.09 -10.36 30.84
C THR A 49 -22.25 -9.41 30.55
N ILE A 50 -22.08 -8.44 29.63
CA ILE A 50 -23.11 -7.43 29.29
C ILE A 50 -24.14 -7.97 28.28
N SER A 51 -23.82 -9.02 27.52
CA SER A 51 -24.77 -9.65 26.58
C SER A 51 -26.03 -10.25 27.24
N ALA A 52 -26.03 -10.42 28.54
CA ALA A 52 -27.16 -11.03 29.26
C ALA A 52 -28.24 -10.05 29.70
N GLN A 53 -28.00 -8.73 29.69
CA GLN A 53 -28.97 -7.75 30.24
C GLN A 53 -29.56 -6.77 29.25
N ILE A 54 -29.18 -6.76 27.95
CA ILE A 54 -29.80 -5.87 26.96
C ILE A 54 -30.77 -6.65 26.06
N LYS A 55 -31.77 -7.26 26.63
CA LYS A 55 -32.91 -7.85 25.91
C LYS A 55 -34.15 -6.96 25.82
N ILE A 56 -34.06 -5.71 26.20
CA ILE A 56 -35.20 -4.80 26.17
C ILE A 56 -34.79 -3.53 25.42
N PHE A 57 -34.81 -3.58 24.09
CA PHE A 57 -35.26 -2.49 23.24
C PHE A 57 -35.49 -3.01 21.82
N HIS A 58 -36.75 -3.10 21.46
CA HIS A 58 -37.24 -3.65 20.21
C HIS A 58 -37.30 -2.59 19.12
N LYS A 59 -37.00 -3.03 17.87
CA LYS A 59 -37.36 -2.44 16.59
C LYS A 59 -36.83 -1.04 16.26
N PHE A 60 -35.60 -0.99 15.74
CA PHE A 60 -35.29 0.02 14.73
C PHE A 60 -34.73 -0.69 13.48
N LYS A 61 -35.20 -0.25 12.31
CA LYS A 61 -34.77 -0.71 11.00
C LYS A 61 -33.25 -0.76 10.91
N THR A 62 -32.76 -1.90 10.57
CA THR A 62 -31.34 -2.16 10.29
C THR A 62 -30.96 -1.38 9.04
N ASP A 63 -30.21 -0.32 9.17
CA ASP A 63 -29.70 0.44 8.05
C ASP A 63 -28.18 0.35 7.95
N SER A 64 -27.74 0.24 6.76
CA SER A 64 -26.48 -0.03 6.11
C SER A 64 -25.22 0.70 6.60
N SER A 65 -24.95 0.77 7.89
CA SER A 65 -23.72 1.39 8.45
C SER A 65 -22.50 0.46 8.54
N GLN A 66 -22.43 -0.62 7.73
CA GLN A 66 -21.39 -1.67 7.83
C GLN A 66 -20.26 -1.53 6.82
N ILE A 67 -19.95 -0.33 6.36
CA ILE A 67 -19.31 -0.11 5.06
C ILE A 67 -17.78 0.00 5.06
N GLU A 68 -17.12 0.15 6.23
CA GLU A 68 -15.67 0.46 6.26
C GLU A 68 -14.74 -0.75 6.32
N ASP A 69 -15.28 -1.93 6.47
CA ASP A 69 -14.55 -3.12 6.88
C ASP A 69 -13.80 -3.89 5.80
N PRO A 70 -14.40 -4.16 4.64
CA PRO A 70 -13.72 -4.92 3.60
C PRO A 70 -12.51 -4.18 3.03
N LEU A 71 -12.63 -2.85 2.95
CA LEU A 71 -11.58 -1.97 2.45
C LEU A 71 -10.36 -1.97 3.36
N GLN A 72 -10.58 -1.84 4.66
CA GLN A 72 -9.49 -1.78 5.64
C GLN A 72 -8.66 -3.07 5.65
N GLN A 73 -9.30 -4.24 5.61
CA GLN A 73 -8.59 -5.51 5.57
C GLN A 73 -7.79 -5.66 4.27
N GLN A 74 -8.35 -5.23 3.13
CA GLN A 74 -7.64 -5.24 1.86
C GLN A 74 -6.43 -4.30 1.87
N ILE A 75 -6.58 -3.09 2.40
CA ILE A 75 -5.46 -2.15 2.54
C ILE A 75 -4.37 -2.74 3.45
N GLU A 76 -4.74 -3.40 4.54
CA GLU A 76 -3.77 -4.08 5.41
C GLU A 76 -3.04 -5.20 4.69
N ASP A 77 -3.76 -6.05 3.97
CA ASP A 77 -3.16 -7.15 3.20
C ASP A 77 -2.18 -6.62 2.14
N LEU A 78 -2.46 -5.45 1.59
CA LEU A 78 -1.59 -4.77 0.63
C LEU A 78 -0.35 -4.16 1.30
N SER A 79 -0.54 -3.47 2.41
CA SER A 79 0.53 -2.78 3.13
C SER A 79 1.56 -3.73 3.76
N GLU A 80 1.14 -4.94 4.15
CA GLU A 80 2.03 -5.96 4.71
C GLU A 80 3.14 -6.42 3.76
N ASN A 81 2.91 -6.34 2.46
CA ASN A 81 3.90 -6.75 1.48
C ASN A 81 4.91 -5.65 1.15
N THR A 82 4.55 -4.41 1.32
CA THR A 82 5.43 -3.28 1.01
C THR A 82 6.47 -3.03 2.11
N GLN A 83 6.19 -3.43 3.36
CA GLN A 83 7.04 -3.18 4.54
C GLN A 83 7.56 -1.73 4.63
N THR A 84 6.86 -0.80 4.00
CA THR A 84 7.17 0.62 3.96
C THR A 84 6.06 1.40 4.63
N GLU A 85 6.43 2.34 5.49
CA GLU A 85 5.46 3.21 6.16
C GLU A 85 4.69 4.12 5.19
N ASN A 86 5.24 4.34 3.98
CA ASN A 86 4.77 5.31 3.00
C ASN A 86 4.29 4.69 1.68
N ALA A 87 3.68 3.49 1.72
CA ALA A 87 3.09 2.92 0.50
C ALA A 87 1.93 3.78 0.01
N ASP A 88 2.02 4.29 -1.22
CA ASP A 88 0.95 5.08 -1.82
C ASP A 88 -0.19 4.21 -2.33
N LEU A 89 -1.22 4.07 -1.53
CA LEU A 89 -2.46 3.36 -1.84
C LEU A 89 -3.59 4.30 -2.28
N THR A 90 -3.29 5.57 -2.52
CA THR A 90 -4.27 6.63 -2.81
C THR A 90 -5.19 6.25 -3.97
N THR A 91 -4.63 5.85 -5.10
CA THR A 91 -5.41 5.47 -6.29
C THR A 91 -6.37 4.32 -6.02
N LEU A 92 -5.95 3.33 -5.22
CA LEU A 92 -6.76 2.18 -4.85
C LEU A 92 -7.99 2.58 -4.03
N VAL A 93 -7.74 3.32 -2.97
CA VAL A 93 -8.81 3.75 -2.06
C VAL A 93 -9.74 4.74 -2.73
N GLU A 94 -9.23 5.59 -3.60
CA GLU A 94 -10.06 6.49 -4.40
C GLU A 94 -11.00 5.75 -5.32
N ASN A 95 -10.57 4.69 -5.98
CA ASN A 95 -11.44 3.87 -6.81
C ASN A 95 -12.57 3.25 -5.99
N LEU A 96 -12.27 2.68 -4.83
CA LEU A 96 -13.27 2.08 -3.97
C LEU A 96 -14.23 3.14 -3.40
N LYS A 97 -13.72 4.28 -2.99
CA LYS A 97 -14.55 5.40 -2.53
C LYS A 97 -15.39 5.99 -3.65
N TYR A 98 -14.86 6.03 -4.88
CA TYR A 98 -15.64 6.41 -6.04
C TYR A 98 -16.85 5.50 -6.25
N TYR A 99 -16.69 4.19 -6.17
CA TYR A 99 -17.80 3.23 -6.28
C TYR A 99 -18.74 3.26 -5.07
N GLN A 100 -18.28 3.69 -3.91
CA GLN A 100 -19.14 3.94 -2.74
C GLN A 100 -20.06 5.15 -2.95
N ASP A 101 -19.51 6.24 -3.49
CA ASP A 101 -20.26 7.47 -3.81
C ASP A 101 -21.09 7.33 -5.11
N HIS A 102 -20.73 6.38 -5.99
CA HIS A 102 -21.33 6.08 -7.29
C HIS A 102 -21.49 4.57 -7.48
N PRO A 103 -22.42 3.92 -6.77
CA PRO A 103 -22.57 2.47 -6.83
C PRO A 103 -22.71 1.93 -8.26
N LEU A 104 -21.91 0.90 -8.55
CA LEU A 104 -21.83 0.25 -9.85
C LEU A 104 -23.12 -0.49 -10.17
N ASN A 105 -23.73 -0.23 -11.33
CA ASN A 105 -24.90 -0.99 -11.75
C ASN A 105 -24.49 -2.37 -12.27
N LEU A 106 -24.78 -3.42 -11.51
CA LEU A 106 -24.40 -4.78 -11.86
C LEU A 106 -24.95 -5.26 -13.21
N ASN A 107 -26.04 -4.67 -13.72
CA ASN A 107 -26.59 -5.06 -15.03
C ASN A 107 -25.73 -4.56 -16.20
N ASN A 108 -24.96 -3.50 -16.02
CA ASN A 108 -24.11 -2.90 -17.05
C ASN A 108 -22.62 -2.99 -16.74
N ALA A 109 -22.26 -3.42 -15.53
CA ALA A 109 -20.88 -3.50 -15.10
C ALA A 109 -20.04 -4.36 -16.03
N THR A 110 -18.88 -3.84 -16.42
CA THR A 110 -17.87 -4.60 -17.17
C THR A 110 -17.03 -5.46 -16.20
N ARG A 111 -16.27 -6.40 -16.77
CA ARG A 111 -15.32 -7.21 -15.99
C ARG A 111 -14.32 -6.32 -15.24
N GLU A 112 -13.78 -5.33 -15.91
CA GLU A 112 -12.78 -4.41 -15.37
C GLU A 112 -13.36 -3.60 -14.20
N GLU A 113 -14.58 -3.08 -14.33
CA GLU A 113 -15.26 -2.34 -13.26
C GLU A 113 -15.58 -3.23 -12.05
N LEU A 114 -15.98 -4.48 -12.27
CA LEU A 114 -16.20 -5.45 -11.18
C LEU A 114 -14.90 -5.80 -10.47
N TYR A 115 -13.81 -5.94 -11.22
CA TYR A 115 -12.49 -6.19 -10.66
C TYR A 115 -11.97 -5.00 -9.86
N ASP A 116 -12.27 -3.78 -10.27
CA ASP A 116 -11.90 -2.55 -9.55
C ASP A 116 -12.44 -2.47 -8.13
N LEU A 117 -13.51 -3.21 -7.84
CA LEU A 117 -14.00 -3.33 -6.46
C LEU A 117 -13.03 -4.11 -5.57
N LEU A 118 -12.11 -4.91 -6.14
CA LEU A 118 -11.10 -5.71 -5.43
C LEU A 118 -11.66 -6.66 -4.35
N ILE A 119 -12.95 -6.88 -4.37
CA ILE A 119 -13.70 -7.70 -3.40
C ILE A 119 -14.05 -9.04 -4.02
N LEU A 120 -14.33 -9.05 -5.34
CA LEU A 120 -14.71 -10.24 -6.08
C LEU A 120 -13.46 -10.92 -6.66
N SER A 121 -13.40 -12.24 -6.52
CA SER A 121 -12.43 -13.03 -7.27
C SER A 121 -12.81 -13.11 -8.75
N GLU A 122 -11.84 -13.41 -9.62
CA GLU A 122 -12.09 -13.61 -11.06
C GLU A 122 -13.19 -14.64 -11.33
N ILE A 123 -13.20 -15.72 -10.58
CA ILE A 123 -14.22 -16.78 -10.69
C ILE A 123 -15.63 -16.23 -10.36
N GLN A 124 -15.73 -15.40 -9.32
CA GLN A 124 -17.02 -14.78 -8.97
C GLN A 124 -17.46 -13.78 -10.04
N ILE A 125 -16.53 -13.03 -10.62
CA ILE A 125 -16.82 -12.12 -11.74
C ILE A 125 -17.28 -12.91 -12.95
N ASP A 126 -16.60 -14.00 -13.32
CA ASP A 126 -17.01 -14.88 -14.41
C ASP A 126 -18.41 -15.45 -14.21
N ASN A 127 -18.69 -15.95 -13.01
CA ASN A 127 -19.98 -16.51 -12.66
C ASN A 127 -21.11 -15.45 -12.72
N LEU A 128 -20.85 -14.23 -12.26
CA LEU A 128 -21.82 -13.13 -12.36
C LEU A 128 -22.10 -12.74 -13.83
N LEU A 129 -21.04 -12.64 -14.64
CA LEU A 129 -21.20 -12.33 -16.07
C LEU A 129 -21.88 -13.47 -16.83
N ALA A 130 -21.57 -14.73 -16.51
CA ALA A 130 -22.25 -15.88 -17.05
C ALA A 130 -23.73 -15.93 -16.65
N HIS A 131 -24.05 -15.64 -15.39
CA HIS A 131 -25.43 -15.55 -14.90
C HIS A 131 -26.23 -14.52 -15.71
N ARG A 132 -25.70 -13.34 -15.95
CA ARG A 132 -26.31 -12.31 -16.78
C ARG A 132 -26.55 -12.75 -18.24
N ILE A 133 -25.64 -13.58 -18.78
CA ILE A 133 -25.80 -14.12 -20.16
C ILE A 133 -26.91 -15.15 -20.23
N HIS A 134 -27.02 -16.00 -19.21
CA HIS A 134 -27.97 -17.13 -19.22
C HIS A 134 -29.37 -16.75 -18.74
N PHE A 135 -29.46 -15.89 -17.71
CA PHE A 135 -30.76 -15.56 -17.07
C PHE A 135 -31.23 -14.13 -17.34
N GLY A 136 -30.39 -13.32 -18.02
CA GLY A 136 -30.74 -11.93 -18.32
C GLY A 136 -30.27 -10.95 -17.24
N THR A 137 -30.91 -9.77 -17.22
CA THR A 137 -30.58 -8.73 -16.23
C THR A 137 -31.11 -9.12 -14.86
N LEU A 138 -30.30 -8.82 -13.83
CA LEU A 138 -30.69 -8.98 -12.43
C LEU A 138 -31.86 -8.05 -12.11
N ILE A 139 -32.89 -8.58 -11.48
CA ILE A 139 -34.10 -7.84 -11.05
C ILE A 139 -33.92 -7.35 -9.61
N SER A 140 -33.19 -8.12 -8.80
CA SER A 140 -33.04 -7.88 -7.37
C SER A 140 -31.66 -8.25 -6.87
N ILE A 141 -31.21 -7.54 -5.83
CA ILE A 141 -29.95 -7.87 -5.14
C ILE A 141 -29.96 -9.27 -4.51
N TYR A 142 -31.14 -9.82 -4.24
CA TYR A 142 -31.30 -11.17 -3.69
C TYR A 142 -30.92 -12.28 -4.69
N GLU A 143 -30.96 -11.98 -6.00
CA GLU A 143 -30.56 -12.92 -7.06
C GLU A 143 -29.06 -13.21 -7.04
N LEU A 144 -28.26 -12.34 -6.42
CA LEU A 144 -26.84 -12.62 -6.22
C LEU A 144 -26.58 -13.90 -5.45
N GLN A 145 -27.55 -14.35 -4.63
CA GLN A 145 -27.43 -15.63 -3.92
C GLN A 145 -27.56 -16.85 -4.85
N ALA A 146 -28.11 -16.67 -6.05
CA ALA A 146 -28.18 -17.70 -7.09
C ALA A 146 -26.93 -17.74 -7.98
N VAL A 147 -26.07 -16.73 -7.89
CA VAL A 147 -24.81 -16.70 -8.62
C VAL A 147 -23.79 -17.60 -7.90
N GLU A 148 -23.21 -18.54 -8.61
CA GLU A 148 -22.26 -19.48 -8.05
C GLU A 148 -21.04 -18.75 -7.43
N GLY A 149 -20.65 -19.16 -6.22
CA GLY A 149 -19.54 -18.53 -5.49
C GLY A 149 -19.91 -17.26 -4.69
N PHE A 150 -21.17 -16.75 -4.82
CA PHE A 150 -21.65 -15.63 -4.01
C PHE A 150 -22.32 -16.14 -2.74
N ASP A 151 -21.64 -16.02 -1.62
CA ASP A 151 -22.23 -16.22 -0.30
C ASP A 151 -22.69 -14.89 0.32
N LEU A 152 -23.43 -14.95 1.42
CA LEU A 152 -23.92 -13.77 2.12
C LEU A 152 -22.79 -12.85 2.60
N ALA A 153 -21.63 -13.41 2.93
CA ALA A 153 -20.48 -12.61 3.35
C ALA A 153 -19.92 -11.79 2.18
N THR A 154 -19.73 -12.41 1.02
CA THR A 154 -19.33 -11.73 -0.22
C THR A 154 -20.36 -10.68 -0.64
N ILE A 155 -21.64 -11.03 -0.62
CA ILE A 155 -22.72 -10.09 -0.99
C ILE A 155 -22.69 -8.88 -0.05
N ASN A 156 -22.62 -9.08 1.26
CA ASN A 156 -22.56 -7.97 2.22
C ASN A 156 -21.34 -7.07 2.01
N LYS A 157 -20.20 -7.63 1.60
CA LYS A 157 -18.98 -6.87 1.30
C LYS A 157 -19.13 -5.97 0.08
N ILE A 158 -19.83 -6.42 -0.97
CA ILE A 158 -19.99 -5.64 -2.21
C ILE A 158 -21.18 -4.69 -2.18
N LEU A 159 -22.18 -4.92 -1.32
CA LEU A 159 -23.42 -4.12 -1.22
C LEU A 159 -23.22 -2.60 -1.25
N PRO A 160 -22.23 -2.05 -0.55
CA PRO A 160 -22.00 -0.61 -0.52
C PRO A 160 -21.57 -0.01 -1.86
N PHE A 161 -21.04 -0.83 -2.75
CA PHE A 161 -20.40 -0.42 -4.00
C PHE A 161 -21.26 -0.73 -5.24
N ILE A 162 -22.42 -1.35 -5.05
CA ILE A 162 -23.24 -1.86 -6.14
C ILE A 162 -24.70 -1.40 -6.04
N LYS A 163 -25.36 -1.40 -7.18
CA LYS A 163 -26.81 -1.21 -7.30
C LYS A 163 -27.34 -2.06 -8.45
N ILE A 164 -28.65 -2.30 -8.45
CA ILE A 164 -29.36 -2.96 -9.54
C ILE A 164 -30.41 -1.97 -10.06
N LEU A 165 -30.30 -1.59 -11.33
CA LEU A 165 -31.23 -0.72 -12.02
C LEU A 165 -31.66 -1.40 -13.32
N ASP A 166 -32.96 -1.35 -13.61
CA ASP A 166 -33.58 -2.00 -14.79
C ASP A 166 -33.21 -1.33 -16.11
N PHE A 167 -32.78 -0.08 -16.09
CA PHE A 167 -32.41 0.64 -17.29
C PHE A 167 -30.92 0.61 -17.54
N SER A 168 -30.54 0.17 -18.74
CA SER A 168 -29.31 0.63 -19.36
C SER A 168 -29.44 2.15 -19.54
N SER A 169 -29.08 2.92 -18.51
CA SER A 169 -28.78 4.33 -18.73
C SER A 169 -27.46 4.37 -19.51
N THR A 170 -27.55 4.09 -20.81
CA THR A 170 -26.62 4.64 -21.78
C THR A 170 -26.86 6.14 -21.72
N GLY A 171 -26.38 6.77 -20.66
CA GLY A 171 -26.42 8.20 -20.55
C GLY A 171 -25.67 8.74 -21.77
N HIS A 172 -26.35 9.44 -22.65
CA HIS A 172 -25.69 10.13 -23.72
C HIS A 172 -24.90 11.29 -23.10
N PHE A 173 -23.62 11.41 -23.47
CA PHE A 173 -22.83 12.56 -23.09
C PHE A 173 -23.50 13.83 -23.58
N ASN A 174 -23.79 14.74 -22.66
CA ASN A 174 -24.39 16.04 -22.93
C ASN A 174 -23.60 17.14 -22.20
N LEU A 175 -22.98 18.03 -22.95
CA LEU A 175 -22.14 19.10 -22.41
C LEU A 175 -22.92 20.05 -21.46
N LYS A 176 -24.19 20.37 -21.80
CA LYS A 176 -25.03 21.24 -20.93
C LYS A 176 -25.35 20.56 -19.59
N GLU A 177 -25.63 19.27 -19.63
CA GLU A 177 -25.87 18.49 -18.41
C GLU A 177 -24.59 18.31 -17.60
N MET A 178 -23.46 18.13 -18.26
CA MET A 178 -22.15 18.06 -17.57
C MET A 178 -21.88 19.32 -16.75
N LEU A 179 -22.12 20.51 -17.33
CA LEU A 179 -21.92 21.78 -16.61
C LEU A 179 -22.95 22.01 -15.49
N LYS A 180 -24.15 21.44 -15.61
CA LYS A 180 -25.22 21.59 -14.61
C LYS A 180 -25.16 20.59 -13.46
N TYR A 181 -24.75 19.35 -13.75
CA TYR A 181 -24.81 18.22 -12.82
C TYR A 181 -23.44 17.64 -12.48
N GLY A 182 -22.37 18.24 -13.01
CA GLY A 182 -21.02 17.88 -12.64
C GLY A 182 -20.76 18.11 -11.16
N LYS A 183 -20.06 17.18 -10.52
CA LYS A 183 -19.71 17.25 -9.11
C LYS A 183 -18.31 17.81 -8.95
N ASN A 184 -18.15 18.74 -8.05
CA ASN A 184 -16.88 19.34 -7.70
C ASN A 184 -16.48 18.93 -6.29
N GLU A 185 -15.21 18.63 -6.07
CA GLU A 185 -14.65 18.34 -4.76
C GLU A 185 -13.34 19.09 -4.57
N ILE A 186 -13.18 19.79 -3.46
CA ILE A 186 -11.92 20.38 -3.02
C ILE A 186 -11.50 19.72 -1.72
N LEU A 187 -10.22 19.38 -1.64
CA LEU A 187 -9.55 18.79 -0.51
C LEU A 187 -8.32 19.62 -0.17
N ILE A 188 -8.17 20.03 1.10
CA ILE A 188 -6.96 20.69 1.59
C ILE A 188 -6.59 20.00 2.90
N ARG A 189 -5.36 19.50 3.00
CA ARG A 189 -4.81 18.84 4.19
C ARG A 189 -3.49 19.46 4.58
N ASP A 190 -3.30 19.63 5.87
CA ASP A 190 -2.03 19.93 6.50
C ASP A 190 -1.67 18.82 7.50
N GLN A 191 -0.42 18.43 7.52
CA GLN A 191 0.13 17.38 8.39
C GLN A 191 1.47 17.85 8.94
N ARG A 192 1.71 17.59 10.24
CA ARG A 192 2.94 18.00 10.90
C ARG A 192 3.32 17.06 12.03
N ILE A 193 4.63 16.81 12.18
CA ILE A 193 5.22 16.23 13.38
C ILE A 193 5.45 17.38 14.37
N LEU A 194 4.91 17.26 15.59
CA LEU A 194 4.90 18.34 16.59
C LEU A 194 6.26 18.47 17.31
N GLU A 195 6.99 17.38 17.47
CA GLU A 195 8.33 17.41 18.00
C GLU A 195 9.31 18.00 16.99
N LYS A 196 10.26 18.78 17.49
CA LYS A 196 11.29 19.40 16.65
C LYS A 196 12.28 18.33 16.20
N GLN A 197 12.36 18.15 14.89
CA GLN A 197 13.35 17.28 14.25
C GLN A 197 14.70 18.01 14.07
N ALA A 198 15.80 17.27 14.04
CA ALA A 198 17.16 17.80 13.91
C ALA A 198 17.32 18.73 12.70
N GLY A 199 16.76 18.35 11.55
CA GLY A 199 16.81 19.14 10.31
C GLY A 199 16.17 20.53 10.37
N TYR A 200 15.34 20.82 11.40
CA TYR A 200 14.77 22.16 11.65
C TYR A 200 15.49 22.91 12.77
N SER A 201 16.55 22.34 13.34
CA SER A 201 17.29 22.98 14.41
C SER A 201 18.22 24.07 13.87
N PRO A 202 18.48 25.15 14.65
CA PRO A 202 19.49 26.13 14.29
C PRO A 202 20.85 25.44 14.15
N ILE A 203 21.57 25.81 13.10
CA ILE A 203 22.93 25.35 12.85
C ILE A 203 23.80 26.58 12.60
N ASP A 204 25.05 26.54 13.06
CA ASP A 204 26.03 27.60 12.78
C ASP A 204 26.30 27.68 11.26
N SER A 205 26.50 28.91 10.77
CA SER A 205 26.69 29.16 9.33
C SER A 205 27.95 28.51 8.77
N ALA A 206 29.02 28.42 9.57
CA ALA A 206 30.26 27.74 9.17
C ALA A 206 30.05 26.20 9.09
N ALA A 207 29.33 25.61 10.04
CA ALA A 207 29.00 24.20 10.04
C ALA A 207 28.05 23.88 8.88
N LEU A 208 27.05 24.75 8.57
CA LEU A 208 26.14 24.58 7.41
C LEU A 208 26.93 24.68 6.10
N ALA A 209 27.91 25.56 5.98
CA ALA A 209 28.74 25.67 4.78
C ALA A 209 29.60 24.41 4.54
N GLN A 210 30.03 23.73 5.61
CA GLN A 210 30.76 22.45 5.52
C GLN A 210 29.85 21.26 5.22
N SER A 211 28.59 21.30 5.66
CA SER A 211 27.61 20.22 5.48
C SER A 211 26.24 20.79 5.05
N PRO A 212 26.08 21.22 3.79
CA PRO A 212 24.88 21.92 3.33
C PRO A 212 23.57 21.13 3.50
N ASN A 213 23.66 19.80 3.47
CA ASN A 213 22.50 18.91 3.59
C ASN A 213 22.08 18.59 5.05
N SER A 214 22.71 19.22 6.05
CA SER A 214 22.40 18.99 7.48
C SER A 214 21.18 19.77 7.98
N ARG A 215 20.49 20.50 7.11
CA ARG A 215 19.30 21.27 7.45
C ARG A 215 18.28 21.27 6.32
N TYR A 216 16.99 21.21 6.67
CA TYR A 216 15.90 21.42 5.75
C TYR A 216 15.77 22.88 5.29
N LEU A 217 15.40 23.08 4.03
CA LEU A 217 15.23 24.40 3.39
C LEU A 217 13.90 25.04 3.76
N GLY A 218 12.86 24.24 3.98
CA GLY A 218 11.49 24.68 4.17
C GLY A 218 10.92 24.42 5.56
N SER A 219 9.59 24.43 5.65
CA SER A 219 8.81 24.25 6.88
C SER A 219 8.51 22.77 7.15
N PRO A 220 8.23 22.39 8.42
CA PRO A 220 7.88 21.02 8.78
C PRO A 220 6.46 20.59 8.34
N ASP A 221 5.70 21.48 7.71
CA ASP A 221 4.34 21.22 7.30
C ASP A 221 4.33 20.44 5.97
N HIS A 222 3.53 19.37 5.88
CA HIS A 222 3.23 18.67 4.64
C HIS A 222 1.83 19.10 4.20
N ILE A 223 1.76 19.84 3.08
CA ILE A 223 0.54 20.47 2.60
C ILE A 223 0.10 19.80 1.31
N TYR A 224 -1.13 19.28 1.32
CA TYR A 224 -1.77 18.66 0.18
C TYR A 224 -3.02 19.43 -0.21
N ALA A 225 -3.19 19.74 -1.51
CA ALA A 225 -4.37 20.37 -2.05
C ALA A 225 -4.83 19.64 -3.32
N ARG A 226 -6.13 19.43 -3.45
CA ARG A 226 -6.71 18.78 -4.60
C ARG A 226 -8.05 19.36 -5.00
N TYR A 227 -8.23 19.56 -6.29
CA TYR A 227 -9.51 19.81 -6.94
C TYR A 227 -9.86 18.64 -7.84
N ARG A 228 -11.11 18.20 -7.81
CA ARG A 228 -11.65 17.16 -8.68
C ARG A 228 -13.02 17.56 -9.20
N PHE A 229 -13.20 17.41 -10.50
CA PHE A 229 -14.48 17.49 -11.21
C PHE A 229 -14.84 16.12 -11.77
N THR A 230 -16.09 15.69 -11.65
CA THR A 230 -16.58 14.44 -12.23
C THR A 230 -17.99 14.59 -12.78
N TYR A 231 -18.23 14.00 -13.96
CA TYR A 231 -19.57 13.91 -14.55
C TYR A 231 -19.84 12.46 -14.93
N GLY A 232 -20.59 11.75 -14.10
CA GLY A 232 -20.85 10.31 -14.26
C GLY A 232 -19.54 9.54 -14.49
N ASN A 233 -19.61 8.57 -15.42
CA ASN A 233 -18.43 7.80 -15.87
C ASN A 233 -17.81 8.40 -17.15
N PHE A 234 -18.26 9.59 -17.60
CA PHE A 234 -17.88 10.16 -18.87
C PHE A 234 -16.68 11.10 -18.79
N VAL A 235 -16.65 11.97 -17.78
CA VAL A 235 -15.61 13.00 -17.66
C VAL A 235 -15.06 13.06 -16.24
N SER A 236 -13.75 13.14 -16.15
CA SER A 236 -13.02 13.47 -14.92
C SER A 236 -11.93 14.48 -15.23
N ALA A 237 -11.85 15.55 -14.44
CA ALA A 237 -10.74 16.48 -14.44
C ALA A 237 -10.24 16.67 -13.03
N GLY A 238 -8.94 16.84 -12.85
CA GLY A 238 -8.35 17.01 -11.53
C GLY A 238 -7.07 17.83 -11.57
N LEU A 239 -6.81 18.48 -10.44
CA LEU A 239 -5.56 19.16 -10.15
C LEU A 239 -5.15 18.74 -8.74
N THR A 240 -3.95 18.22 -8.59
CA THR A 240 -3.33 17.85 -7.30
C THR A 240 -2.08 18.68 -7.12
N ALA A 241 -1.84 19.17 -5.91
CA ALA A 241 -0.65 19.87 -5.52
C ALA A 241 -0.17 19.33 -4.18
N ASP A 242 1.11 19.05 -4.06
CA ASP A 242 1.75 18.52 -2.87
C ASP A 242 3.02 19.28 -2.53
N LYS A 243 3.30 19.38 -1.23
CA LYS A 243 4.52 19.94 -0.66
C LYS A 243 4.90 19.11 0.54
N ASP A 244 6.01 18.41 0.44
CA ASP A 244 6.52 17.58 1.51
C ASP A 244 7.12 18.39 2.68
N ALA A 245 7.20 17.74 3.85
CA ALA A 245 7.83 18.35 5.02
C ALA A 245 9.32 18.60 4.73
N GLY A 246 9.79 19.83 5.01
CA GLY A 246 11.16 20.25 4.72
C GLY A 246 11.35 21.03 3.43
N GLU A 247 10.39 21.03 2.54
CA GLU A 247 10.42 21.78 1.29
C GLU A 247 10.01 23.23 1.46
N GLU A 248 10.49 24.07 0.54
CA GLU A 248 10.12 25.47 0.50
C GLU A 248 8.70 25.66 -0.05
N PHE A 249 8.04 26.77 0.34
CA PHE A 249 6.69 27.08 -0.05
C PHE A 249 6.53 28.59 -0.28
N PHE A 250 6.17 29.00 -1.48
CA PHE A 250 6.11 30.39 -1.95
C PHE A 250 7.41 31.19 -1.70
N LYS A 251 8.55 30.53 -1.65
CA LYS A 251 9.86 31.16 -1.45
C LYS A 251 10.97 30.30 -2.08
N GLY A 252 12.19 30.85 -2.16
CA GLY A 252 13.40 30.14 -2.56
C GLY A 252 13.27 29.41 -3.89
N SER A 253 13.42 28.12 -3.89
CA SER A 253 13.30 27.23 -5.05
C SER A 253 11.84 27.05 -5.50
N GLN A 254 10.83 27.31 -4.64
CA GLN A 254 9.41 27.07 -4.88
C GLN A 254 8.58 28.37 -4.90
N LYS A 255 8.94 29.31 -5.76
CA LYS A 255 8.26 30.62 -5.88
C LYS A 255 6.79 30.52 -6.22
N ASN A 256 6.37 29.44 -6.91
CA ASN A 256 4.99 29.20 -7.35
C ASN A 256 4.16 28.38 -6.36
N GLY A 257 4.67 28.08 -5.16
CA GLY A 257 3.97 27.39 -4.09
C GLY A 257 4.44 25.97 -3.86
N PHE A 258 3.73 24.98 -4.41
CA PHE A 258 4.00 23.57 -4.18
C PHE A 258 5.17 23.07 -5.02
N ASP A 259 5.81 22.00 -4.55
CA ASP A 259 6.87 21.33 -5.30
C ASP A 259 6.32 20.46 -6.42
N PHE A 260 5.29 19.71 -6.13
CA PHE A 260 4.63 18.83 -7.07
C PHE A 260 3.28 19.37 -7.52
N TYR A 261 3.03 19.25 -8.83
CA TYR A 261 1.73 19.50 -9.45
C TYR A 261 1.40 18.38 -10.42
N SER A 262 0.19 17.87 -10.32
CA SER A 262 -0.39 16.91 -11.26
C SER A 262 -1.74 17.40 -11.75
N ALA A 263 -1.99 17.27 -13.05
CA ALA A 263 -3.27 17.64 -13.64
C ALA A 263 -3.70 16.63 -14.69
N HIS A 264 -4.99 16.36 -14.76
CA HIS A 264 -5.56 15.50 -15.81
C HIS A 264 -6.93 15.98 -16.29
N LEU A 265 -7.21 15.66 -17.55
CA LEU A 265 -8.54 15.66 -18.14
C LEU A 265 -8.78 14.31 -18.80
N SER A 266 -9.81 13.60 -18.38
CA SER A 266 -10.14 12.26 -18.87
C SER A 266 -11.57 12.19 -19.37
N VAL A 267 -11.76 11.55 -20.51
CA VAL A 267 -13.07 11.22 -21.06
C VAL A 267 -13.18 9.72 -21.31
N ARG A 268 -14.36 9.15 -21.10
CA ARG A 268 -14.63 7.71 -21.24
C ARG A 268 -15.98 7.46 -21.91
N ASN A 269 -16.08 6.36 -22.65
CA ASN A 269 -17.33 5.83 -23.19
C ASN A 269 -18.09 6.86 -24.06
N ILE A 270 -17.37 7.60 -24.91
CA ILE A 270 -17.93 8.58 -25.83
C ILE A 270 -17.71 8.09 -27.28
N GLY A 271 -18.76 7.54 -27.90
CA GLY A 271 -18.70 6.97 -29.25
C GLY A 271 -17.69 5.81 -29.31
N VAL A 272 -16.72 5.89 -30.21
CA VAL A 272 -15.63 4.90 -30.36
C VAL A 272 -14.50 5.09 -29.33
N VAL A 273 -14.50 6.21 -28.61
CA VAL A 273 -13.49 6.49 -27.59
C VAL A 273 -13.88 5.78 -26.29
N LYS A 274 -13.21 4.66 -25.99
CA LYS A 274 -13.36 3.95 -24.71
C LYS A 274 -12.78 4.76 -23.58
N ALA A 275 -11.60 5.32 -23.77
CA ALA A 275 -10.95 6.22 -22.81
C ALA A 275 -9.98 7.15 -23.53
N ALA A 276 -9.86 8.39 -23.06
CA ALA A 276 -8.79 9.30 -23.46
C ALA A 276 -8.39 10.15 -22.26
N VAL A 277 -7.09 10.43 -22.11
CA VAL A 277 -6.54 11.26 -21.04
C VAL A 277 -5.53 12.24 -21.60
N LEU A 278 -5.62 13.48 -21.14
CA LEU A 278 -4.62 14.53 -21.32
C LEU A 278 -4.04 14.91 -19.95
N GLY A 279 -2.73 15.14 -19.88
CA GLY A 279 -2.00 15.44 -18.64
C GLY A 279 -1.41 14.19 -18.01
N ASP A 280 -1.61 13.99 -16.72
CA ASP A 280 -0.99 12.90 -15.98
C ASP A 280 -1.88 11.67 -15.96
N TYR A 281 -1.30 10.51 -16.30
CA TYR A 281 -2.02 9.25 -16.42
C TYR A 281 -1.17 8.04 -16.05
N GLN A 282 -1.84 6.92 -15.87
CA GLN A 282 -1.26 5.60 -15.67
C GLN A 282 -1.68 4.65 -16.78
N ILE A 283 -0.82 3.67 -17.06
CA ILE A 283 -1.11 2.56 -17.95
C ILE A 283 -1.03 1.23 -17.20
N SER A 284 -1.88 0.27 -17.61
CA SER A 284 -1.80 -1.10 -17.12
C SER A 284 -2.32 -2.07 -18.17
N PHE A 285 -1.43 -2.94 -18.69
CA PHE A 285 -1.73 -3.91 -19.73
C PHE A 285 -1.22 -5.30 -19.34
N GLY A 286 -1.87 -6.36 -19.87
CA GLY A 286 -1.45 -7.73 -19.67
C GLY A 286 -1.35 -8.14 -18.20
N GLN A 287 -0.29 -8.87 -17.86
CA GLN A 287 0.08 -9.25 -16.49
C GLN A 287 1.14 -8.32 -15.87
N GLY A 288 1.46 -7.23 -16.55
CA GLY A 288 2.36 -6.19 -16.07
C GLY A 288 3.82 -6.33 -16.46
N LEU A 289 4.17 -7.20 -17.40
CA LEU A 289 5.55 -7.34 -17.88
C LEU A 289 6.00 -6.17 -18.74
N VAL A 290 5.14 -5.58 -19.59
CA VAL A 290 5.50 -4.49 -20.49
C VAL A 290 5.16 -3.12 -19.92
N GLY A 291 3.90 -2.90 -19.53
CA GLY A 291 3.42 -1.58 -19.11
C GLY A 291 2.48 -1.65 -17.93
N TRP A 292 2.97 -1.28 -16.74
CA TRP A 292 2.18 -1.19 -15.52
C TRP A 292 2.77 -0.13 -14.59
N THR A 293 2.24 1.07 -14.62
CA THR A 293 2.71 2.20 -13.79
C THR A 293 1.89 2.39 -12.51
N GLY A 294 0.77 1.70 -12.38
CA GLY A 294 -0.07 1.75 -11.19
C GLY A 294 0.37 0.78 -10.08
N TYR A 295 -0.28 0.90 -8.95
CA TYR A 295 -0.12 -0.04 -7.84
C TYR A 295 -0.56 -1.46 -8.25
N ALA A 296 0.07 -2.47 -7.67
CA ALA A 296 -0.22 -3.86 -7.95
C ALA A 296 -0.13 -4.73 -6.69
N PHE A 297 -1.07 -5.67 -6.56
CA PHE A 297 -1.12 -6.57 -5.41
C PHE A 297 0.03 -7.57 -5.41
N GLY A 298 0.58 -7.84 -4.23
CA GLY A 298 1.55 -8.91 -3.98
C GLY A 298 0.94 -10.12 -3.26
N LEU A 299 1.80 -10.89 -2.62
CA LEU A 299 1.44 -12.05 -1.80
C LEU A 299 0.58 -11.61 -0.59
N SER A 300 -0.64 -12.11 -0.45
CA SER A 300 -1.56 -11.70 0.60
C SER A 300 -2.51 -12.82 1.02
N GLY A 301 -3.32 -12.57 2.05
CA GLY A 301 -4.41 -13.47 2.46
C GLY A 301 -5.49 -13.70 1.40
N ALA A 302 -5.55 -12.85 0.36
CA ALA A 302 -6.38 -13.05 -0.82
C ALA A 302 -5.70 -14.02 -1.80
N THR A 303 -5.60 -15.26 -1.43
CA THR A 303 -4.73 -16.29 -2.06
C THR A 303 -5.03 -16.59 -3.52
N LEU A 304 -6.21 -16.26 -4.02
CA LEU A 304 -6.59 -16.44 -5.44
C LEU A 304 -6.26 -15.22 -6.32
N ASN A 305 -5.85 -14.09 -5.75
CA ASN A 305 -5.60 -12.85 -6.49
C ASN A 305 -4.18 -12.81 -7.08
N THR A 306 -3.86 -13.79 -7.91
CA THR A 306 -2.54 -13.89 -8.59
C THR A 306 -2.55 -13.27 -9.97
N LYS A 307 -3.72 -13.18 -10.61
CA LYS A 307 -3.91 -12.57 -11.92
C LYS A 307 -3.89 -11.04 -11.80
N ARG A 308 -3.20 -10.40 -12.74
CA ARG A 308 -3.31 -8.95 -12.98
C ARG A 308 -4.43 -8.68 -13.99
N ASN A 309 -5.22 -7.65 -13.74
CA ASN A 309 -6.20 -7.17 -14.70
C ASN A 309 -5.80 -5.79 -15.19
N GLY A 310 -5.30 -5.74 -16.41
CA GLY A 310 -4.93 -4.51 -17.08
C GLY A 310 -6.17 -3.63 -17.31
N MET A 311 -6.19 -2.45 -16.70
CA MET A 311 -7.29 -1.48 -16.78
C MET A 311 -7.12 -0.46 -17.92
N GLY A 312 -6.13 -0.68 -18.80
CA GLY A 312 -5.80 0.23 -19.88
C GLY A 312 -5.21 1.55 -19.38
N ILE A 313 -5.75 2.67 -19.84
CA ILE A 313 -5.34 4.01 -19.44
C ILE A 313 -6.27 4.59 -18.37
N ARG A 314 -5.69 5.25 -17.37
CA ARG A 314 -6.42 5.92 -16.28
C ARG A 314 -5.78 7.27 -15.93
N PRO A 315 -6.56 8.27 -15.51
CA PRO A 315 -5.99 9.49 -14.98
C PRO A 315 -5.16 9.20 -13.73
N TYR A 316 -4.07 9.92 -13.56
CA TYR A 316 -3.27 9.89 -12.34
C TYR A 316 -3.87 10.82 -11.29
N THR A 317 -3.96 10.35 -10.05
CA THR A 317 -4.61 11.06 -8.96
C THR A 317 -3.81 11.04 -7.66
N SER A 318 -2.63 10.42 -7.67
CA SER A 318 -1.74 10.30 -6.53
C SER A 318 -0.73 11.43 -6.43
N VAL A 319 0.11 11.40 -5.38
CA VAL A 319 1.21 12.33 -5.13
C VAL A 319 2.60 11.71 -5.37
N ASP A 320 2.69 10.41 -5.74
CA ASP A 320 3.97 9.79 -6.10
C ASP A 320 4.52 10.43 -7.39
N GLU A 321 5.61 11.18 -7.29
CA GLU A 321 6.18 11.99 -8.36
C GLU A 321 6.78 11.17 -9.50
N ASN A 322 6.92 9.87 -9.30
CA ASN A 322 7.64 9.00 -10.22
C ASN A 322 6.76 8.03 -11.02
N LYS A 323 5.70 7.48 -10.43
CA LYS A 323 4.91 6.38 -11.00
C LYS A 323 3.75 6.82 -11.88
N PHE A 324 3.94 7.81 -12.73
CA PHE A 324 2.95 8.26 -13.71
C PHE A 324 3.60 8.64 -15.04
N LEU A 325 2.79 8.75 -16.07
CA LEU A 325 3.13 9.27 -17.39
C LEU A 325 2.48 10.64 -17.58
N ARG A 326 3.14 11.56 -18.29
CA ARG A 326 2.67 12.93 -18.54
C ARG A 326 2.60 13.22 -20.02
N GLY A 327 1.40 13.46 -20.56
CA GLY A 327 1.21 13.70 -21.97
C GLY A 327 -0.22 13.39 -22.43
N ALA A 328 -0.37 12.45 -23.35
CA ALA A 328 -1.67 12.05 -23.88
C ALA A 328 -1.77 10.54 -24.10
N ALA A 329 -2.94 10.00 -23.88
CA ALA A 329 -3.24 8.60 -24.18
C ALA A 329 -4.69 8.44 -24.62
N THR A 330 -4.95 7.48 -25.53
CA THR A 330 -6.30 7.17 -26.00
C THR A 330 -6.46 5.67 -26.27
N THR A 331 -7.63 5.16 -25.92
CA THR A 331 -8.09 3.81 -26.29
C THR A 331 -9.34 3.94 -27.14
N LEU A 332 -9.29 3.40 -28.36
CA LEU A 332 -10.40 3.32 -29.27
C LEU A 332 -10.95 1.89 -29.28
N GLN A 333 -12.27 1.75 -29.30
CA GLN A 333 -12.95 0.45 -29.33
C GLN A 333 -13.74 0.27 -30.62
N PHE A 334 -13.42 -0.79 -31.35
CA PHE A 334 -14.08 -1.21 -32.57
C PHE A 334 -14.64 -2.63 -32.39
N GLY A 335 -15.87 -2.69 -31.88
CA GLY A 335 -16.49 -3.96 -31.52
C GLY A 335 -15.71 -4.67 -30.40
N LYS A 336 -15.05 -5.78 -30.75
CA LYS A 336 -14.23 -6.57 -29.80
C LYS A 336 -12.75 -6.20 -29.83
N ILE A 337 -12.33 -5.30 -30.67
CA ILE A 337 -10.94 -4.86 -30.77
C ILE A 337 -10.80 -3.52 -30.07
N GLU A 338 -9.79 -3.43 -29.21
CA GLU A 338 -9.37 -2.21 -28.55
C GLU A 338 -7.96 -1.86 -29.02
N ALA A 339 -7.74 -0.61 -29.40
CA ALA A 339 -6.44 -0.09 -29.79
C ALA A 339 -6.11 1.12 -28.91
N THR A 340 -5.01 1.03 -28.21
CA THR A 340 -4.51 2.09 -27.31
C THR A 340 -3.20 2.64 -27.86
N ALA A 341 -3.05 3.96 -27.81
CA ALA A 341 -1.79 4.66 -28.04
C ALA A 341 -1.54 5.63 -26.89
N PHE A 342 -0.27 5.80 -26.53
CA PHE A 342 0.13 6.72 -25.46
C PHE A 342 1.49 7.34 -25.73
N VAL A 343 1.68 8.56 -25.24
CA VAL A 343 2.93 9.31 -25.27
C VAL A 343 3.09 10.10 -23.99
N SER A 344 4.31 10.10 -23.46
CA SER A 344 4.71 10.85 -22.26
C SER A 344 6.01 11.57 -22.53
N ASP A 345 6.07 12.84 -22.12
CA ASP A 345 7.29 13.65 -22.05
C ASP A 345 7.33 14.28 -20.65
N LYS A 346 8.29 13.85 -19.84
CA LYS A 346 8.36 14.21 -18.43
C LYS A 346 9.80 14.39 -17.97
N LYS A 347 10.03 15.43 -17.17
CA LYS A 347 11.28 15.56 -16.42
C LYS A 347 11.28 14.63 -15.20
N ARG A 348 12.43 14.03 -14.93
CA ARG A 348 12.65 13.10 -13.81
C ARG A 348 13.80 13.58 -12.94
N ASP A 349 13.71 13.24 -11.69
CA ASP A 349 14.79 13.41 -10.73
C ASP A 349 15.82 12.31 -10.92
N ALA A 350 17.10 12.69 -10.96
CA ALA A 350 18.19 11.75 -11.21
C ALA A 350 19.47 12.19 -10.50
N ASN A 351 20.24 11.21 -10.04
CA ASN A 351 21.57 11.44 -9.47
C ASN A 351 22.58 11.65 -10.58
N ILE A 352 22.94 12.91 -10.79
CA ILE A 352 23.86 13.36 -11.84
C ILE A 352 25.28 12.85 -11.55
N SER A 353 25.91 12.21 -12.55
CA SER A 353 27.31 11.75 -12.45
C SER A 353 28.27 12.59 -13.28
N VAL A 354 27.89 13.02 -14.47
CA VAL A 354 28.70 13.85 -15.37
C VAL A 354 27.85 14.93 -16.00
N SER A 355 28.32 16.18 -15.93
CA SER A 355 27.72 17.32 -16.60
C SER A 355 28.77 18.09 -17.38
N ASP A 356 28.41 18.64 -18.57
CA ASP A 356 29.25 19.53 -19.35
C ASP A 356 28.86 20.98 -19.04
N THR A 357 29.83 21.79 -18.63
CA THR A 357 29.69 23.23 -18.34
C THR A 357 30.33 24.13 -19.37
N THR A 358 30.90 23.57 -20.47
CA THR A 358 31.63 24.34 -21.47
C THR A 358 30.74 25.21 -22.34
N GLY A 359 29.43 25.02 -22.35
CA GLY A 359 28.44 25.76 -23.15
C GLY A 359 27.93 27.10 -22.58
N GLY A 360 28.56 27.67 -21.57
CA GLY A 360 28.11 28.93 -20.96
C GLY A 360 27.05 28.70 -19.86
N ASN A 361 25.91 29.39 -19.89
CA ASN A 361 24.87 29.30 -18.87
C ASN A 361 24.01 27.99 -18.93
N ASN A 362 24.23 27.11 -19.89
CA ASN A 362 23.51 25.84 -20.04
C ASN A 362 24.41 24.68 -19.56
N ILE A 363 24.00 24.04 -18.49
CA ILE A 363 24.61 22.77 -18.02
C ILE A 363 23.92 21.65 -18.80
N GLU A 364 24.69 20.89 -19.60
CA GLU A 364 24.22 19.70 -20.27
C GLU A 364 24.59 18.48 -19.42
N ILE A 365 23.59 17.67 -19.02
CA ILE A 365 23.80 16.43 -18.28
C ILE A 365 24.09 15.32 -19.27
N ILE A 366 25.26 14.72 -19.16
CA ILE A 366 25.74 13.67 -20.07
C ILE A 366 25.42 12.30 -19.48
N GLU A 367 25.67 12.09 -18.20
CA GLU A 367 25.48 10.81 -17.50
C GLU A 367 24.80 11.02 -16.15
N PHE A 368 23.92 10.07 -15.80
CA PHE A 368 23.35 9.94 -14.46
C PHE A 368 23.46 8.50 -13.96
N SER A 369 23.62 8.30 -12.65
CA SER A 369 23.87 6.99 -12.06
C SER A 369 22.61 6.23 -11.67
N SER A 370 21.55 6.95 -11.32
CA SER A 370 20.25 6.37 -10.93
C SER A 370 19.13 7.37 -11.04
N LEU A 371 17.91 6.87 -11.26
CA LEU A 371 16.68 7.66 -11.09
C LEU A 371 16.40 7.80 -9.58
N ASP A 372 16.08 9.00 -9.14
CA ASP A 372 15.58 9.21 -7.80
C ASP A 372 14.08 8.86 -7.76
N ALA A 373 13.72 8.00 -6.83
CA ALA A 373 12.34 7.56 -6.63
C ALA A 373 11.69 8.22 -5.40
N GLY A 374 12.41 9.06 -4.65
CA GLY A 374 11.95 9.68 -3.42
C GLY A 374 10.98 10.83 -3.64
N GLY A 375 11.22 11.67 -4.66
CA GLY A 375 10.44 12.89 -4.89
C GLY A 375 10.62 13.95 -3.82
N LEU A 376 11.64 13.84 -2.95
CA LEU A 376 11.92 14.81 -1.89
C LEU A 376 12.88 15.89 -2.38
N HIS A 377 12.56 17.16 -2.11
CA HIS A 377 13.36 18.33 -2.49
C HIS A 377 13.59 19.27 -1.29
N SER A 378 13.89 18.68 -0.16
CA SER A 378 14.01 19.33 1.15
C SER A 378 15.43 19.78 1.50
N THR A 379 16.45 19.32 0.75
CA THR A 379 17.87 19.63 0.93
C THR A 379 18.51 20.16 -0.37
N PRO A 380 19.66 20.85 -0.30
CA PRO A 380 20.35 21.34 -1.51
C PRO A 380 20.68 20.24 -2.52
N SER A 381 21.16 19.07 -2.11
CA SER A 381 21.50 17.98 -3.02
C SER A 381 20.26 17.35 -3.69
N GLU A 382 19.13 17.26 -2.99
CA GLU A 382 17.88 16.81 -3.55
C GLU A 382 17.36 17.80 -4.60
N LEU A 383 17.54 19.12 -4.37
CA LEU A 383 17.21 20.15 -5.36
C LEU A 383 18.09 20.11 -6.61
N GLU A 384 19.38 19.76 -6.51
CA GLU A 384 20.27 19.58 -7.66
C GLU A 384 19.80 18.42 -8.55
N ASN A 385 19.30 17.37 -7.94
CA ASN A 385 18.77 16.19 -8.66
C ASN A 385 17.38 16.41 -9.27
N ARG A 386 16.67 17.46 -8.83
CA ARG A 386 15.29 17.72 -9.20
C ARG A 386 15.12 18.02 -10.68
N LYS A 387 14.24 17.25 -11.35
CA LYS A 387 13.86 17.46 -12.76
C LYS A 387 15.07 17.62 -13.68
N SER A 388 16.14 16.89 -13.37
CA SER A 388 17.47 17.04 -13.98
C SER A 388 17.57 16.39 -15.36
N ILE A 389 16.75 15.36 -15.64
CA ILE A 389 16.74 14.67 -16.93
C ILE A 389 15.34 14.66 -17.53
N THR A 390 15.27 14.50 -18.86
CA THR A 390 14.02 14.34 -19.61
C THR A 390 13.84 12.88 -20.00
N GLU A 391 12.65 12.35 -19.77
CA GLU A 391 12.22 11.01 -20.15
C GLU A 391 11.09 11.08 -21.15
N ILE A 392 11.26 10.44 -22.31
CA ILE A 392 10.23 10.30 -23.33
C ILE A 392 9.81 8.82 -23.38
N ILE A 393 8.49 8.58 -23.29
CA ILE A 393 7.91 7.25 -23.39
C ILE A 393 6.79 7.29 -24.42
N TYR A 394 6.77 6.32 -25.32
CA TYR A 394 5.64 6.11 -26.22
C TYR A 394 5.40 4.63 -26.45
N GLY A 395 4.17 4.30 -26.79
CA GLY A 395 3.80 2.92 -27.01
C GLY A 395 2.33 2.72 -27.29
N GLY A 396 1.93 1.47 -27.28
CA GLY A 396 0.56 1.10 -27.52
C GLY A 396 0.23 -0.34 -27.16
N ASN A 397 -1.06 -0.62 -27.16
CA ASN A 397 -1.62 -1.95 -26.96
C ASN A 397 -2.73 -2.18 -27.98
N VAL A 398 -2.76 -3.35 -28.56
CA VAL A 398 -3.90 -3.83 -29.36
C VAL A 398 -4.42 -5.12 -28.74
N SER A 399 -5.70 -5.15 -28.38
CA SER A 399 -6.28 -6.31 -27.73
C SER A 399 -7.62 -6.72 -28.35
N TYR A 400 -7.84 -8.01 -28.43
CA TYR A 400 -9.13 -8.63 -28.75
C TYR A 400 -9.84 -9.04 -27.46
N LYS A 401 -11.04 -8.51 -27.23
CA LYS A 401 -11.87 -8.72 -26.05
C LYS A 401 -13.04 -9.66 -26.37
N GLY A 402 -12.76 -10.95 -26.48
CA GLY A 402 -13.78 -11.98 -26.62
C GLY A 402 -14.41 -12.36 -25.28
N LYS A 403 -15.55 -13.07 -25.30
CA LYS A 403 -16.26 -13.51 -24.09
C LYS A 403 -15.48 -14.54 -23.27
N LYS A 404 -14.75 -15.45 -23.94
CA LYS A 404 -13.98 -16.55 -23.31
C LYS A 404 -12.49 -16.43 -23.51
N LEU A 405 -12.06 -15.69 -24.52
CA LEU A 405 -10.67 -15.50 -24.88
C LEU A 405 -10.42 -14.02 -25.10
N GLN A 406 -9.43 -13.50 -24.43
CA GLN A 406 -8.85 -12.20 -24.69
C GLN A 406 -7.37 -12.41 -25.01
N VAL A 407 -6.85 -11.64 -25.95
CA VAL A 407 -5.41 -11.64 -26.30
C VAL A 407 -5.01 -10.21 -26.56
N GLY A 408 -3.78 -9.88 -26.17
CA GLY A 408 -3.22 -8.55 -26.32
C GLY A 408 -1.78 -8.58 -26.80
N ILE A 409 -1.37 -7.52 -27.49
CA ILE A 409 0.02 -7.25 -27.84
C ILE A 409 0.32 -5.83 -27.36
N THR A 410 1.37 -5.67 -26.57
CA THR A 410 1.81 -4.39 -26.02
C THR A 410 3.24 -4.10 -26.45
N GLY A 411 3.50 -2.86 -26.86
CA GLY A 411 4.85 -2.37 -27.12
C GLY A 411 5.07 -1.02 -26.47
N MET A 412 6.25 -0.83 -25.88
CA MET A 412 6.64 0.41 -25.22
C MET A 412 8.10 0.72 -25.51
N HIS A 413 8.39 1.98 -25.78
CA HIS A 413 9.74 2.53 -25.91
C HIS A 413 9.94 3.64 -24.89
N SER A 414 11.10 3.65 -24.23
CA SER A 414 11.54 4.70 -23.30
C SER A 414 12.91 5.22 -23.68
N GLU A 415 13.09 6.53 -23.64
CA GLU A 415 14.34 7.23 -23.96
C GLU A 415 14.61 8.34 -22.95
N TYR A 416 15.88 8.51 -22.59
CA TYR A 416 16.37 9.60 -21.73
C TYR A 416 17.23 10.55 -22.58
N ASP A 417 17.24 11.84 -22.25
CA ASP A 417 18.15 12.82 -22.85
C ASP A 417 19.60 12.60 -22.44
N ALA A 418 19.86 11.96 -21.29
CA ALA A 418 21.17 11.61 -20.76
C ALA A 418 21.37 10.07 -20.67
N LEU A 419 22.62 9.63 -20.57
CA LEU A 419 22.97 8.20 -20.45
C LEU A 419 22.80 7.73 -18.99
N LEU A 420 21.91 6.77 -18.74
CA LEU A 420 21.91 6.05 -17.47
C LEU A 420 23.14 5.13 -17.42
N LYS A 421 24.11 5.49 -16.61
CA LYS A 421 25.34 4.73 -16.37
C LYS A 421 25.41 4.35 -14.89
N ARG A 422 24.93 3.17 -14.58
CA ARG A 422 24.92 2.66 -13.21
C ARG A 422 26.30 2.37 -12.69
N ASN A 423 26.51 2.56 -11.38
CA ASN A 423 27.67 2.05 -10.67
C ASN A 423 27.52 0.52 -10.53
N LEU A 424 28.06 -0.23 -11.49
CA LEU A 424 27.91 -1.66 -11.53
C LEU A 424 28.81 -2.35 -10.51
N SER A 425 28.17 -3.19 -9.71
CA SER A 425 28.80 -4.19 -8.84
C SER A 425 28.41 -5.59 -9.38
N LEU A 426 29.01 -6.63 -8.83
CA LEU A 426 28.78 -7.98 -9.32
C LEU A 426 27.28 -8.37 -9.25
N TYR A 427 26.54 -7.92 -8.24
CA TYR A 427 25.12 -8.28 -8.03
C TYR A 427 24.16 -7.61 -9.04
N ASN A 428 24.49 -6.40 -9.51
CA ASN A 428 23.63 -5.61 -10.41
C ASN A 428 24.18 -5.46 -11.84
N GLN A 429 25.17 -6.26 -12.23
CA GLN A 429 25.85 -6.14 -13.53
C GLN A 429 24.92 -6.34 -14.74
N PHE A 430 23.76 -6.98 -14.55
CA PHE A 430 22.77 -7.19 -15.60
C PHE A 430 21.65 -6.15 -15.59
N GLU A 431 21.69 -5.17 -14.70
CA GLU A 431 20.66 -4.12 -14.67
C GLU A 431 20.76 -3.20 -15.89
N PHE A 432 19.61 -2.58 -16.22
CA PHE A 432 19.54 -1.63 -17.33
C PHE A 432 20.49 -0.45 -17.11
N SER A 433 21.37 -0.25 -18.09
CA SER A 433 22.38 0.83 -18.11
C SER A 433 22.56 1.27 -19.56
N ALA A 434 21.65 2.14 -20.04
CA ALA A 434 21.61 2.63 -21.42
C ALA A 434 20.78 3.93 -21.49
N LYS A 435 20.76 4.56 -22.67
CA LYS A 435 19.98 5.75 -22.95
C LYS A 435 18.53 5.44 -23.32
N GLN A 436 18.27 4.28 -23.89
CA GLN A 436 16.94 3.88 -24.38
C GLN A 436 16.67 2.41 -24.20
N ASN A 437 15.39 2.04 -24.10
CA ASN A 437 14.94 0.66 -24.06
C ASN A 437 13.61 0.49 -24.80
N SER A 438 13.40 -0.67 -25.39
CA SER A 438 12.10 -1.08 -25.95
C SER A 438 11.71 -2.42 -25.37
N VAL A 439 10.43 -2.58 -25.03
CA VAL A 439 9.88 -3.83 -24.53
C VAL A 439 8.62 -4.16 -25.33
N PHE A 440 8.54 -5.40 -25.79
CA PHE A 440 7.36 -5.94 -26.50
C PHE A 440 6.87 -7.18 -25.78
N GLY A 441 5.55 -7.34 -25.71
CA GLY A 441 4.95 -8.50 -25.08
C GLY A 441 3.61 -8.87 -25.69
N ALA A 442 3.22 -10.11 -25.43
CA ALA A 442 1.92 -10.66 -25.78
C ALA A 442 1.30 -11.31 -24.54
N ASP A 443 0.03 -11.04 -24.31
CA ASP A 443 -0.74 -11.55 -23.19
C ASP A 443 -1.99 -12.30 -23.66
N TYR A 444 -2.46 -13.20 -22.79
CA TYR A 444 -3.69 -13.94 -23.00
C TYR A 444 -4.46 -14.13 -21.70
N ASP A 445 -5.78 -14.27 -21.86
CA ASP A 445 -6.74 -14.54 -20.82
C ASP A 445 -7.82 -15.47 -21.41
N TRP A 446 -7.93 -16.70 -20.89
CA TRP A 446 -8.76 -17.73 -21.46
C TRP A 446 -9.57 -18.47 -20.40
N SER A 447 -10.89 -18.32 -20.44
CA SER A 447 -11.84 -19.06 -19.59
C SER A 447 -12.36 -20.30 -20.31
N PHE A 448 -12.12 -21.47 -19.73
CA PHE A 448 -12.57 -22.75 -20.23
C PHE A 448 -13.19 -23.59 -19.10
N HIS A 449 -14.52 -23.69 -19.08
CA HIS A 449 -15.27 -24.34 -18.00
C HIS A 449 -14.87 -23.74 -16.62
N ASN A 450 -14.37 -24.59 -15.73
CA ASN A 450 -13.95 -24.23 -14.37
C ASN A 450 -12.49 -23.78 -14.29
N PHE A 451 -11.83 -23.59 -15.44
CA PHE A 451 -10.46 -23.15 -15.55
C PHE A 451 -10.39 -21.75 -16.15
N HIS A 452 -9.55 -20.92 -15.59
CA HIS A 452 -9.24 -19.63 -16.11
C HIS A 452 -7.70 -19.50 -16.23
N PHE A 453 -7.21 -19.55 -17.47
CA PHE A 453 -5.79 -19.46 -17.79
C PHE A 453 -5.43 -18.02 -18.17
N PHE A 454 -4.29 -17.55 -17.71
CA PHE A 454 -3.78 -16.23 -18.06
C PHE A 454 -2.26 -16.24 -18.13
N GLY A 455 -1.69 -15.28 -18.85
CA GLY A 455 -0.24 -15.17 -18.92
C GLY A 455 0.21 -14.02 -19.80
N GLU A 456 1.48 -13.74 -19.73
CA GLU A 456 2.18 -12.75 -20.56
C GLU A 456 3.61 -13.23 -20.80
N ILE A 457 4.12 -13.01 -22.00
CA ILE A 457 5.52 -13.13 -22.37
C ILE A 457 6.01 -11.79 -22.90
N ALA A 458 7.19 -11.36 -22.49
CA ALA A 458 7.77 -10.11 -22.93
C ALA A 458 9.26 -10.26 -23.23
N ARG A 459 9.75 -9.42 -24.16
CA ARG A 459 11.16 -9.35 -24.56
C ARG A 459 11.62 -7.89 -24.57
N SER A 460 12.75 -7.60 -23.96
CA SER A 460 13.43 -6.30 -24.01
C SER A 460 14.40 -6.22 -25.19
N ALA A 461 14.77 -5.00 -25.58
CA ALA A 461 15.58 -4.73 -26.78
C ALA A 461 16.94 -5.44 -26.78
N ASN A 462 17.56 -5.65 -25.62
CA ASN A 462 18.81 -6.40 -25.47
C ASN A 462 18.64 -7.91 -25.62
N GLY A 463 17.42 -8.42 -25.81
CA GLY A 463 17.13 -9.85 -25.99
C GLY A 463 16.63 -10.56 -24.74
N GLY A 464 16.66 -9.94 -23.56
CA GLY A 464 16.16 -10.49 -22.31
C GLY A 464 14.68 -10.86 -22.39
N ILE A 465 14.30 -11.97 -21.76
CA ILE A 465 12.92 -12.51 -21.81
C ILE A 465 12.40 -12.67 -20.39
N ALA A 466 11.14 -12.30 -20.22
CA ALA A 466 10.36 -12.58 -19.03
C ALA A 466 9.01 -13.19 -19.41
N MET A 467 8.51 -14.11 -18.56
CA MET A 467 7.21 -14.73 -18.75
C MET A 467 6.52 -15.01 -17.41
N VAL A 468 5.22 -14.86 -17.42
CA VAL A 468 4.34 -15.24 -16.31
C VAL A 468 3.13 -16.00 -16.86
N HIS A 469 2.74 -17.07 -16.18
CA HIS A 469 1.57 -17.87 -16.53
C HIS A 469 0.85 -18.29 -15.27
N GLY A 470 -0.47 -18.34 -15.31
CA GLY A 470 -1.26 -18.80 -14.20
C GLY A 470 -2.55 -19.48 -14.61
N ALA A 471 -3.11 -20.21 -13.67
CA ALA A 471 -4.41 -20.83 -13.79
C ALA A 471 -5.19 -20.68 -12.49
N LEU A 472 -6.45 -20.26 -12.59
CA LEU A 472 -7.44 -20.31 -11.52
C LEU A 472 -8.37 -21.49 -11.81
N ILE A 473 -8.64 -22.32 -10.82
CA ILE A 473 -9.37 -23.59 -10.96
C ILE A 473 -10.44 -23.61 -9.89
N SER A 474 -11.72 -23.60 -10.29
CA SER A 474 -12.86 -23.71 -9.39
C SER A 474 -13.50 -25.09 -9.55
N LEU A 475 -13.15 -26.01 -8.67
CA LEU A 475 -13.65 -27.38 -8.72
C LEU A 475 -15.07 -27.51 -8.13
N ASP A 476 -15.36 -26.73 -7.10
CA ASP A 476 -16.60 -26.69 -6.35
C ASP A 476 -16.79 -25.28 -5.82
N PRO A 477 -18.00 -24.77 -5.58
CA PRO A 477 -18.23 -23.46 -4.98
C PRO A 477 -17.52 -23.24 -3.62
N ARG A 478 -17.09 -24.32 -2.99
CA ARG A 478 -16.36 -24.31 -1.72
C ARG A 478 -14.86 -24.54 -1.85
N LEU A 479 -14.34 -24.81 -3.07
CA LEU A 479 -12.95 -25.20 -3.26
C LEU A 479 -12.40 -24.62 -4.55
N ALA A 480 -11.47 -23.71 -4.44
CA ALA A 480 -10.77 -23.09 -5.56
C ALA A 480 -9.25 -23.12 -5.32
N PHE A 481 -8.50 -23.26 -6.41
CA PHE A 481 -7.05 -23.25 -6.45
C PHE A 481 -6.54 -22.20 -7.41
N THR A 482 -5.31 -21.76 -7.18
CA THR A 482 -4.54 -21.02 -8.18
C THR A 482 -3.13 -21.57 -8.26
N VAL A 483 -2.60 -21.63 -9.47
CA VAL A 483 -1.20 -21.91 -9.73
C VAL A 483 -0.66 -20.74 -10.55
N HIS A 484 0.48 -20.19 -10.18
CA HIS A 484 1.13 -19.13 -10.94
C HIS A 484 2.62 -19.41 -11.03
N THR A 485 3.17 -19.27 -12.23
CA THR A 485 4.60 -19.48 -12.51
C THR A 485 5.19 -18.21 -13.10
N ARG A 486 6.44 -17.94 -12.79
CA ARG A 486 7.20 -16.82 -13.34
C ARG A 486 8.62 -17.19 -13.66
N MET A 487 9.12 -16.72 -14.79
CA MET A 487 10.50 -16.83 -15.24
C MET A 487 10.96 -15.47 -15.73
N LEU A 488 11.82 -14.83 -14.96
CA LEU A 488 12.33 -13.49 -15.23
C LEU A 488 13.82 -13.61 -15.54
N GLY A 489 14.19 -13.33 -16.79
CA GLY A 489 15.58 -13.34 -17.22
C GLY A 489 16.45 -12.39 -16.41
N LEU A 490 17.73 -12.71 -16.29
CA LEU A 490 18.71 -11.86 -15.60
C LEU A 490 18.83 -10.48 -16.26
N ASP A 491 18.76 -10.50 -17.56
CA ASP A 491 18.95 -9.37 -18.47
C ASP A 491 17.63 -8.82 -19.04
N PHE A 492 16.50 -9.18 -18.47
CA PHE A 492 15.24 -8.57 -18.86
C PHE A 492 15.16 -7.16 -18.29
N HIS A 493 15.08 -6.16 -19.17
CA HIS A 493 15.10 -4.75 -18.81
C HIS A 493 13.73 -4.12 -18.98
N ASN A 494 13.07 -3.78 -17.88
CA ASN A 494 11.87 -2.95 -17.86
C ASN A 494 11.75 -2.17 -16.55
N LEU A 495 11.63 -0.84 -16.64
CA LEU A 495 11.45 0.07 -15.51
C LEU A 495 9.98 0.39 -15.24
N TYR A 496 9.07 0.00 -16.15
CA TYR A 496 7.64 0.35 -16.14
C TYR A 496 6.72 -0.88 -16.03
N GLY A 497 7.23 -1.96 -15.50
CA GLY A 497 6.45 -3.14 -15.25
C GLY A 497 6.27 -3.40 -13.77
N THR A 498 5.17 -4.08 -13.41
CA THR A 498 4.92 -4.57 -12.05
C THR A 498 4.11 -5.85 -12.14
N ILE A 499 4.68 -6.96 -11.71
CA ILE A 499 4.10 -8.30 -11.80
C ILE A 499 3.81 -8.88 -10.42
N PHE A 500 3.15 -10.03 -10.38
CA PHE A 500 3.02 -10.85 -9.17
C PHE A 500 4.33 -11.63 -8.94
N SER A 501 5.16 -11.18 -7.99
CA SER A 501 6.48 -11.75 -7.67
C SER A 501 6.85 -11.55 -6.20
N GLN A 502 7.90 -12.22 -5.73
CA GLN A 502 8.53 -11.94 -4.43
C GLN A 502 9.54 -10.80 -4.52
N GLY A 503 10.22 -10.67 -5.66
CA GLY A 503 11.19 -9.61 -5.91
C GLY A 503 10.53 -8.27 -6.19
N THR A 504 11.27 -7.18 -5.97
CA THR A 504 10.87 -5.81 -6.31
C THR A 504 11.19 -5.44 -7.76
N THR A 505 12.10 -6.18 -8.40
CA THR A 505 12.52 -6.02 -9.80
C THR A 505 11.94 -7.13 -10.66
N ILE A 506 11.67 -6.82 -11.94
CA ILE A 506 11.19 -7.82 -12.93
C ILE A 506 12.39 -8.52 -13.60
N ALA A 507 13.32 -9.00 -12.82
CA ALA A 507 14.50 -9.74 -13.29
C ALA A 507 14.99 -10.71 -12.23
N ASN A 508 15.83 -11.69 -12.63
CA ASN A 508 16.53 -12.58 -11.72
C ASN A 508 15.60 -13.37 -10.77
N GLU A 509 14.46 -13.88 -11.27
CA GLU A 509 13.55 -14.69 -10.44
C GLU A 509 12.90 -15.81 -11.26
N ARG A 510 12.87 -17.02 -10.71
CA ARG A 510 12.05 -18.15 -11.18
C ARG A 510 11.19 -18.60 -10.02
N GLY A 511 9.88 -18.52 -10.16
CA GLY A 511 9.00 -18.80 -9.02
C GLY A 511 7.77 -19.61 -9.39
N VAL A 512 7.28 -20.34 -8.40
CA VAL A 512 6.01 -21.07 -8.45
C VAL A 512 5.20 -20.71 -7.21
N TYR A 513 3.97 -20.30 -7.44
CA TYR A 513 2.98 -20.04 -6.42
C TYR A 513 1.85 -21.04 -6.52
N PHE A 514 1.41 -21.54 -5.40
CA PHE A 514 0.24 -22.39 -5.26
C PHE A 514 -0.66 -21.82 -4.16
N GLY A 515 -1.89 -21.46 -4.51
CA GLY A 515 -2.87 -20.93 -3.57
C GLY A 515 -4.13 -21.78 -3.52
N VAL A 516 -4.75 -21.87 -2.34
CA VAL A 516 -6.02 -22.56 -2.13
C VAL A 516 -6.95 -21.69 -1.28
N LEU A 517 -8.22 -21.71 -1.63
CA LEU A 517 -9.32 -21.19 -0.84
C LEU A 517 -10.37 -22.27 -0.69
N THR A 518 -10.73 -22.59 0.54
CA THR A 518 -11.77 -23.59 0.80
C THR A 518 -12.73 -23.12 1.91
N LYS A 519 -13.98 -23.55 1.81
CA LYS A 519 -15.03 -23.31 2.79
C LYS A 519 -15.42 -24.64 3.43
N PRO A 520 -14.63 -25.17 4.38
CA PRO A 520 -14.83 -26.52 4.94
C PRO A 520 -16.17 -26.65 5.68
N MET A 521 -16.65 -25.57 6.27
CA MET A 521 -17.93 -25.48 6.97
C MET A 521 -18.62 -24.15 6.66
N LYS A 522 -19.93 -24.07 6.92
CA LYS A 522 -20.66 -22.80 6.88
C LYS A 522 -19.98 -21.80 7.83
N LYS A 523 -19.83 -20.56 7.39
CA LYS A 523 -19.21 -19.46 8.17
C LYS A 523 -17.69 -19.59 8.40
N MET A 524 -17.02 -20.56 7.81
CA MET A 524 -15.57 -20.70 7.86
C MET A 524 -14.97 -20.66 6.46
N THR A 525 -13.89 -19.91 6.32
CA THR A 525 -13.09 -19.84 5.08
C THR A 525 -11.63 -20.05 5.46
N LEU A 526 -10.99 -21.01 4.83
CA LEU A 526 -9.56 -21.27 4.93
C LEU A 526 -8.89 -20.83 3.64
N SER A 527 -7.93 -19.93 3.76
CA SER A 527 -7.06 -19.48 2.68
C SER A 527 -5.64 -19.88 3.00
N SER A 528 -4.92 -20.45 2.03
CA SER A 528 -3.51 -20.79 2.21
C SER A 528 -2.77 -20.61 0.90
N TYR A 529 -1.49 -20.25 0.97
CA TYR A 529 -0.59 -20.29 -0.16
C TYR A 529 0.81 -20.74 0.21
N LEU A 530 1.50 -21.25 -0.78
CA LEU A 530 2.94 -21.49 -0.80
C LEU A 530 3.51 -20.82 -2.04
N ASP A 531 4.48 -19.95 -1.86
CA ASP A 531 5.25 -19.33 -2.91
C ASP A 531 6.73 -19.67 -2.73
N HIS A 532 7.34 -20.25 -3.76
CA HIS A 532 8.74 -20.61 -3.76
C HIS A 532 9.44 -19.99 -4.96
N SER A 533 10.47 -19.19 -4.71
CA SER A 533 11.25 -18.49 -5.74
C SER A 533 12.72 -18.86 -5.65
N PHE A 534 13.32 -19.07 -6.81
CA PHE A 534 14.76 -19.23 -6.98
C PHE A 534 15.34 -18.01 -7.69
N TYR A 535 16.44 -17.49 -7.18
CA TYR A 535 17.20 -16.37 -7.71
C TYR A 535 18.52 -16.88 -8.28
N PRO A 536 18.63 -17.03 -9.61
CA PRO A 536 19.82 -17.61 -10.24
C PRO A 536 21.09 -16.78 -10.11
N TRP A 537 20.98 -15.49 -9.81
CA TRP A 537 22.09 -14.56 -9.65
C TRP A 537 22.09 -13.91 -8.28
N LEU A 538 23.19 -13.23 -7.96
CA LEU A 538 23.40 -12.48 -6.73
C LEU A 538 22.35 -11.39 -6.57
N LYS A 539 22.17 -10.93 -5.33
CA LYS A 539 21.32 -9.78 -4.97
C LYS A 539 22.10 -8.85 -4.04
N TYR A 540 21.59 -7.66 -3.83
CA TYR A 540 22.18 -6.76 -2.84
C TYR A 540 22.32 -7.46 -1.48
N GLN A 541 23.52 -7.47 -0.93
CA GLN A 541 23.89 -8.18 0.32
C GLN A 541 23.68 -9.71 0.31
N ILE A 542 23.64 -10.32 -0.87
CA ILE A 542 23.52 -11.79 -1.02
C ILE A 542 24.47 -12.24 -2.12
N ASN A 543 25.62 -12.79 -1.73
CA ASN A 543 26.75 -13.07 -2.60
C ASN A 543 26.70 -14.47 -3.27
N ALA A 544 25.53 -15.11 -3.31
CA ALA A 544 25.32 -16.39 -3.98
C ALA A 544 23.89 -16.52 -4.54
N PRO A 545 23.64 -17.41 -5.53
CA PRO A 545 22.29 -17.81 -5.90
C PRO A 545 21.50 -18.32 -4.69
N THR A 546 20.24 -17.94 -4.58
CA THR A 546 19.40 -18.25 -3.42
C THR A 546 18.00 -18.64 -3.80
N TYR A 547 17.23 -19.05 -2.81
CA TYR A 547 15.79 -19.20 -2.93
C TYR A 547 15.07 -18.38 -1.84
N GLY A 548 13.76 -18.24 -1.99
CA GLY A 548 12.88 -17.63 -0.99
C GLY A 548 11.60 -18.42 -0.91
N THR A 549 11.13 -18.68 0.30
CA THR A 549 9.84 -19.34 0.56
C THR A 549 8.95 -18.41 1.34
N ASP A 550 7.69 -18.30 0.94
CA ASP A 550 6.63 -17.57 1.65
C ASP A 550 5.40 -18.46 1.74
N PHE A 551 4.98 -18.77 2.95
CA PHE A 551 3.84 -19.64 3.24
C PHE A 551 2.87 -18.93 4.16
N LEU A 552 1.57 -18.99 3.86
CA LEU A 552 0.52 -18.40 4.68
C LEU A 552 -0.66 -19.34 4.81
N VAL A 553 -1.20 -19.38 6.03
CA VAL A 553 -2.51 -19.99 6.33
C VAL A 553 -3.35 -18.97 7.10
N GLN A 554 -4.57 -18.75 6.65
CA GLN A 554 -5.54 -17.90 7.33
C GLN A 554 -6.88 -18.60 7.44
N LEU A 555 -7.41 -18.67 8.65
CA LEU A 555 -8.73 -19.19 8.96
C LEU A 555 -9.63 -18.03 9.38
N ASN A 556 -10.61 -17.70 8.55
CA ASN A 556 -11.66 -16.74 8.86
C ASN A 556 -12.89 -17.46 9.42
N TYR A 557 -13.49 -16.91 10.46
CA TYR A 557 -14.73 -17.36 11.04
C TYR A 557 -15.70 -16.21 11.28
N THR A 558 -16.90 -16.32 10.67
CA THR A 558 -17.97 -15.31 10.75
C THR A 558 -19.19 -15.92 11.44
N PRO A 559 -19.24 -15.96 12.79
CA PRO A 559 -20.32 -16.60 13.54
C PRO A 559 -21.69 -16.01 13.23
N ASP A 560 -21.77 -14.72 12.94
CA ASP A 560 -22.95 -13.98 12.55
C ASP A 560 -22.62 -12.96 11.46
N LYS A 561 -23.60 -12.17 11.01
CA LYS A 561 -23.42 -11.18 9.92
C LYS A 561 -22.60 -9.95 10.32
N LYS A 562 -22.26 -9.78 11.58
CA LYS A 562 -21.65 -8.56 12.13
C LYS A 562 -20.31 -8.80 12.81
N THR A 563 -20.03 -10.05 13.16
CA THR A 563 -18.80 -10.46 13.83
C THR A 563 -17.90 -11.16 12.83
N ASP A 564 -16.69 -10.71 12.70
CA ASP A 564 -15.64 -11.32 11.89
C ASP A 564 -14.40 -11.54 12.74
N MET A 565 -13.80 -12.71 12.61
CA MET A 565 -12.55 -13.02 13.27
C MET A 565 -11.68 -13.89 12.37
N TYR A 566 -10.37 -13.73 12.48
CA TYR A 566 -9.43 -14.61 11.81
C TYR A 566 -8.20 -14.90 12.65
N PHE A 567 -7.64 -16.06 12.39
CA PHE A 567 -6.29 -16.44 12.79
C PHE A 567 -5.44 -16.56 11.53
N ARG A 568 -4.22 -16.00 11.55
CA ARG A 568 -3.26 -16.05 10.44
C ARG A 568 -1.91 -16.52 10.98
N TYR A 569 -1.30 -17.43 10.26
CA TYR A 569 0.10 -17.79 10.38
C TYR A 569 0.78 -17.51 9.04
N ARG A 570 1.95 -16.86 9.07
CA ARG A 570 2.80 -16.64 7.91
C ARG A 570 4.24 -16.96 8.25
N HIS A 571 4.88 -17.76 7.40
CA HIS A 571 6.28 -18.12 7.45
C HIS A 571 7.00 -17.58 6.23
N ARG A 572 8.13 -16.90 6.42
CA ARG A 572 9.00 -16.41 5.35
C ARG A 572 10.43 -16.88 5.60
N GLU A 573 11.03 -17.47 4.58
CA GLU A 573 12.45 -17.83 4.54
C GLU A 573 13.14 -17.00 3.47
N ARG A 574 14.26 -16.39 3.84
CA ARG A 574 15.12 -15.57 2.99
C ARG A 574 16.58 -15.89 3.33
N PHE A 575 17.52 -15.33 2.58
CA PHE A 575 18.94 -15.48 2.83
C PHE A 575 19.60 -14.11 2.97
N THR A 576 20.71 -14.07 3.70
CA THR A 576 21.59 -12.92 3.84
C THR A 576 23.02 -13.42 3.92
N ASN A 577 24.01 -12.54 3.68
CA ASN A 577 25.40 -12.86 3.92
C ASN A 577 25.63 -13.12 5.42
N ALA A 578 26.48 -14.09 5.73
CA ALA A 578 27.06 -14.22 7.05
C ALA A 578 28.02 -13.05 7.31
N SER A 579 27.96 -12.47 8.51
CA SER A 579 28.98 -11.53 8.97
C SER A 579 30.04 -12.37 9.68
N ASP A 580 31.10 -12.72 8.99
CA ASP A 580 32.22 -13.49 9.52
C ASP A 580 33.52 -12.87 9.00
N ASP A 581 34.22 -12.15 9.85
CA ASP A 581 35.45 -11.42 9.50
C ASP A 581 36.63 -12.35 9.19
N ASP A 582 36.51 -13.65 9.52
CA ASP A 582 37.58 -14.64 9.32
C ASP A 582 37.54 -15.31 7.94
N VAL A 583 36.51 -15.05 7.12
CA VAL A 583 36.39 -15.64 5.77
C VAL A 583 36.56 -14.60 4.68
N ALA A 584 37.37 -14.95 3.65
CA ALA A 584 37.62 -14.07 2.52
C ALA A 584 36.39 -13.89 1.58
N ILE A 585 35.46 -14.79 1.63
CA ILE A 585 34.21 -14.78 0.82
C ILE A 585 33.04 -15.04 1.74
N ASP A 586 32.13 -14.07 1.83
CA ASP A 586 30.88 -14.23 2.58
C ASP A 586 30.09 -15.43 2.06
N TYR A 587 29.64 -16.26 2.96
CA TYR A 587 28.68 -17.30 2.66
C TYR A 587 27.27 -16.86 3.07
N ILE A 588 26.27 -17.48 2.46
CA ILE A 588 24.88 -17.13 2.75
C ILE A 588 24.31 -18.01 3.86
N ILE A 589 23.50 -17.40 4.72
CA ILE A 589 22.77 -18.07 5.79
C ILE A 589 21.28 -17.77 5.70
N PRO A 590 20.42 -18.73 6.04
CA PRO A 590 18.98 -18.51 6.05
C PRO A 590 18.56 -17.59 7.22
N THR A 591 17.55 -16.79 6.93
CA THR A 591 16.76 -16.03 7.90
C THR A 591 15.31 -16.45 7.77
N THR A 592 14.64 -16.67 8.89
CA THR A 592 13.21 -16.97 8.91
C THR A 592 12.44 -15.91 9.69
N GLN A 593 11.22 -15.68 9.27
CA GLN A 593 10.29 -14.82 9.99
C GLN A 593 8.93 -15.51 10.08
N ASP A 594 8.46 -15.73 11.30
CA ASP A 594 7.19 -16.33 11.64
C ASP A 594 6.26 -15.31 12.27
N ASN A 595 5.07 -15.13 11.70
CA ASN A 595 4.09 -14.18 12.19
C ASN A 595 2.79 -14.93 12.56
N TYR A 596 2.29 -14.71 13.76
CA TYR A 596 1.05 -15.24 14.27
C TYR A 596 0.13 -14.08 14.60
N ARG A 597 -1.07 -14.03 13.98
CA ARG A 597 -2.02 -12.95 14.16
C ARG A 597 -3.39 -13.49 14.50
N PHE A 598 -4.00 -12.94 15.53
CA PHE A 598 -5.43 -13.08 15.82
C PHE A 598 -6.09 -11.72 15.77
N ASN A 599 -7.17 -11.63 15.02
CA ASN A 599 -7.96 -10.41 14.89
C ASN A 599 -9.44 -10.73 15.09
N ILE A 600 -10.15 -9.92 15.87
CA ILE A 600 -11.59 -10.01 16.04
C ILE A 600 -12.22 -8.62 15.97
N GLN A 601 -13.36 -8.56 15.33
CA GLN A 601 -14.15 -7.36 15.14
C GLN A 601 -15.62 -7.66 15.35
N TYR A 602 -16.31 -6.82 16.13
CA TYR A 602 -17.70 -6.99 16.48
C TYR A 602 -18.36 -5.68 16.89
N PRO A 603 -19.69 -5.51 16.66
CA PRO A 603 -20.43 -4.36 17.15
C PRO A 603 -20.79 -4.55 18.63
N VAL A 604 -20.66 -3.48 19.41
CA VAL A 604 -21.18 -3.43 20.81
C VAL A 604 -22.58 -2.80 20.85
N GLY A 605 -22.97 -2.14 19.77
CA GLY A 605 -24.28 -1.52 19.61
C GLY A 605 -24.48 -1.05 18.17
N PRO A 606 -25.56 -0.30 17.89
CA PRO A 606 -25.87 0.13 16.51
C PRO A 606 -24.86 1.13 15.93
N SER A 607 -24.08 1.78 16.79
CA SER A 607 -23.17 2.87 16.39
C SER A 607 -21.73 2.66 16.82
N ILE A 608 -21.42 1.61 17.57
CA ILE A 608 -20.08 1.35 18.11
C ILE A 608 -19.60 -0.02 17.61
N ARG A 609 -18.39 -0.05 17.07
CA ARG A 609 -17.68 -1.24 16.69
C ARG A 609 -16.36 -1.30 17.43
N LEU A 610 -16.01 -2.47 17.91
CA LEU A 610 -14.71 -2.78 18.48
C LEU A 610 -13.93 -3.70 17.56
N ARG A 611 -12.64 -3.46 17.49
CA ARG A 611 -11.67 -4.33 16.82
C ARG A 611 -10.49 -4.55 17.73
N ASN A 612 -10.07 -5.79 17.88
CA ASN A 612 -8.94 -6.18 18.72
C ASN A 612 -7.98 -7.05 17.92
N ARG A 613 -6.69 -6.86 18.13
CA ARG A 613 -5.65 -7.67 17.50
C ARG A 613 -4.58 -8.02 18.52
N ILE A 614 -4.10 -9.24 18.41
CA ILE A 614 -2.88 -9.72 19.03
C ILE A 614 -2.01 -10.25 17.91
N GLU A 615 -0.76 -9.85 17.88
CA GLU A 615 0.18 -10.33 16.89
C GLU A 615 1.55 -10.58 17.54
N TYR A 616 2.15 -11.70 17.14
CA TYR A 616 3.49 -12.10 17.54
C TYR A 616 4.32 -12.34 16.30
N SER A 617 5.54 -11.80 16.29
CA SER A 617 6.54 -11.96 15.22
C SER A 617 7.80 -12.55 15.82
N GLN A 618 8.36 -13.55 15.16
CA GLN A 618 9.64 -14.13 15.49
C GLN A 618 10.56 -14.07 14.28
N TYR A 619 11.71 -13.43 14.44
CA TYR A 619 12.76 -13.40 13.45
C TYR A 619 13.95 -14.23 13.95
N GLN A 620 14.48 -15.08 13.07
CA GLN A 620 15.62 -15.92 13.36
C GLN A 620 16.64 -15.83 12.24
N LYS A 621 17.84 -15.43 12.56
CA LYS A 621 19.02 -15.55 11.70
C LYS A 621 19.85 -16.72 12.21
N THR A 622 20.36 -17.56 11.31
CA THR A 622 21.20 -18.72 11.70
C THR A 622 22.39 -18.25 12.54
N ASN A 623 22.71 -18.99 13.60
CA ASN A 623 23.75 -18.69 14.59
C ASN A 623 23.53 -17.40 15.41
N SER A 624 22.35 -16.79 15.35
CA SER A 624 22.00 -15.63 16.17
C SER A 624 20.85 -15.97 17.12
N LYS A 625 20.72 -15.16 18.18
CA LYS A 625 19.58 -15.29 19.08
C LYS A 625 18.30 -14.93 18.34
N SER A 626 17.22 -15.67 18.63
CA SER A 626 15.88 -15.34 18.12
C SER A 626 15.42 -13.97 18.63
N GLU A 627 14.88 -13.16 17.73
CA GLU A 627 14.34 -11.83 17.98
C GLU A 627 12.81 -11.89 17.91
N ASN A 628 12.16 -11.40 18.96
CA ASN A 628 10.71 -11.54 19.10
C ASN A 628 10.05 -10.16 19.09
N GLY A 629 8.87 -10.12 18.51
CA GLY A 629 8.00 -8.94 18.48
C GLY A 629 6.60 -9.29 18.95
N PHE A 630 5.98 -8.40 19.69
CA PHE A 630 4.62 -8.55 20.16
C PHE A 630 3.87 -7.22 20.06
N VAL A 631 2.64 -7.26 19.58
CA VAL A 631 1.72 -6.12 19.62
C VAL A 631 0.33 -6.57 20.05
N ILE A 632 -0.30 -5.79 20.90
CA ILE A 632 -1.72 -5.88 21.21
C ILE A 632 -2.35 -4.51 21.06
N TRP A 633 -3.51 -4.45 20.41
CA TRP A 633 -4.23 -3.20 20.32
C TRP A 633 -5.75 -3.40 20.32
N GLN A 634 -6.44 -2.36 20.77
CA GLN A 634 -7.88 -2.20 20.66
C GLN A 634 -8.21 -0.91 19.92
N GLU A 635 -9.16 -1.03 18.99
CA GLU A 635 -9.70 0.08 18.22
C GLU A 635 -11.20 0.20 18.46
N ILE A 636 -11.65 1.43 18.62
CA ILE A 636 -13.05 1.78 18.77
C ILE A 636 -13.44 2.67 17.60
N THR A 637 -14.50 2.32 16.88
CA THR A 637 -15.11 3.16 15.85
C THR A 637 -16.52 3.52 16.26
N PHE A 638 -16.84 4.81 16.23
CA PHE A 638 -18.18 5.33 16.43
C PHE A 638 -18.66 5.99 15.14
N LYS A 639 -19.79 5.52 14.62
CA LYS A 639 -20.48 6.11 13.48
C LYS A 639 -21.98 5.93 13.63
N LYS A 640 -22.70 7.04 13.66
CA LYS A 640 -24.15 7.05 13.75
C LYS A 640 -24.72 7.88 12.60
N LEU A 641 -25.65 7.32 11.82
CA LEU A 641 -26.23 7.98 10.63
C LEU A 641 -26.83 9.35 10.89
N SER A 642 -27.39 9.56 12.06
CA SER A 642 -28.04 10.82 12.45
C SER A 642 -27.09 11.80 13.16
N SER A 643 -25.81 11.46 13.30
CA SER A 643 -24.82 12.31 13.98
C SER A 643 -23.90 12.95 12.95
N PRO A 644 -23.62 14.25 13.05
CA PRO A 644 -22.59 14.88 12.23
C PRO A 644 -21.17 14.45 12.61
N PHE A 645 -21.01 13.72 13.73
CA PHE A 645 -19.72 13.24 14.22
C PHE A 645 -19.55 11.76 13.95
N SER A 646 -18.38 11.40 13.47
CA SER A 646 -17.84 10.04 13.55
C SER A 646 -16.40 10.10 14.05
N PHE A 647 -15.97 9.06 14.77
CA PHE A 647 -14.60 8.99 15.23
C PHE A 647 -14.10 7.54 15.27
N SER A 648 -12.80 7.38 15.15
CA SER A 648 -12.09 6.14 15.46
C SER A 648 -10.87 6.44 16.32
N GLY A 649 -10.54 5.52 17.20
CA GLY A 649 -9.36 5.62 18.06
C GLY A 649 -8.81 4.26 18.39
N ARG A 650 -7.48 4.16 18.44
CA ARG A 650 -6.76 2.93 18.79
C ARG A 650 -5.75 3.21 19.89
N TYR A 651 -5.60 2.26 20.79
CA TYR A 651 -4.49 2.19 21.71
C TYR A 651 -3.76 0.87 21.49
N ALA A 652 -2.46 0.95 21.27
CA ALA A 652 -1.58 -0.18 21.02
C ALA A 652 -0.45 -0.22 22.05
N LEU A 653 -0.12 -1.42 22.51
CA LEU A 653 1.09 -1.72 23.27
C LEU A 653 1.95 -2.66 22.47
N PHE A 654 3.25 -2.38 22.40
CA PHE A 654 4.19 -3.17 21.63
C PHE A 654 5.52 -3.34 22.32
N GLN A 655 6.18 -4.44 22.02
CA GLN A 655 7.55 -4.73 22.41
C GLN A 655 8.19 -5.60 21.35
N THR A 656 9.30 -5.18 20.80
CA THR A 656 10.14 -5.97 19.88
C THR A 656 11.58 -5.91 20.35
N ASP A 657 12.32 -6.98 20.07
CA ASP A 657 13.74 -7.04 20.44
C ASP A 657 14.57 -6.11 19.54
N THR A 658 14.29 -6.12 18.23
CA THR A 658 14.92 -5.26 17.22
C THR A 658 13.92 -4.83 16.15
N TYR A 659 14.42 -4.09 15.15
CA TYR A 659 13.62 -3.71 13.98
C TYR A 659 13.28 -4.91 13.06
N ASN A 660 14.09 -6.00 13.07
CA ASN A 660 13.79 -7.20 12.27
C ASN A 660 12.49 -7.89 12.70
N SER A 661 12.15 -7.80 14.00
CA SER A 661 10.90 -8.33 14.55
C SER A 661 9.75 -7.29 14.59
N ALA A 662 9.90 -6.13 13.89
CA ALA A 662 8.88 -5.10 13.82
C ALA A 662 7.57 -5.61 13.21
N ILE A 663 6.46 -5.07 13.70
CA ILE A 663 5.11 -5.41 13.25
C ILE A 663 4.48 -4.17 12.63
N TYR A 664 3.94 -4.32 11.42
CA TYR A 664 3.24 -3.24 10.71
C TYR A 664 1.74 -3.43 10.82
N ALA A 665 1.01 -2.36 11.13
CA ALA A 665 -0.44 -2.40 11.16
C ALA A 665 -1.06 -1.11 10.63
N PHE A 666 -2.02 -1.26 9.74
CA PHE A 666 -2.79 -0.14 9.20
C PHE A 666 -3.58 0.56 10.30
N GLU A 667 -3.58 1.89 10.29
CA GLU A 667 -4.42 2.76 11.12
C GLU A 667 -5.42 3.53 10.24
N ASN A 668 -6.62 3.75 10.74
CA ASN A 668 -7.57 4.61 10.05
C ASN A 668 -7.02 6.02 9.89
N ASP A 669 -7.17 6.58 8.70
CA ASP A 669 -6.68 7.91 8.36
C ASP A 669 -7.75 8.70 7.59
N MET A 670 -7.44 9.94 7.26
CA MET A 670 -8.28 10.83 6.48
C MET A 670 -8.42 10.34 5.05
N PRO A 671 -9.45 10.77 4.30
CA PRO A 671 -9.51 10.52 2.86
C PRO A 671 -8.21 10.91 2.15
N ASN A 672 -7.72 10.05 1.26
CA ASN A 672 -6.48 10.22 0.50
C ASN A 672 -5.22 10.38 1.38
N SER A 673 -5.21 9.73 2.53
CA SER A 673 -4.07 9.61 3.43
C SER A 673 -4.03 8.20 4.00
N PHE A 674 -2.82 7.67 4.20
CA PHE A 674 -2.61 6.33 4.73
C PHE A 674 -1.62 6.36 5.87
N SER A 675 -1.83 5.49 6.84
CA SER A 675 -0.93 5.33 7.98
C SER A 675 -0.73 3.84 8.24
N VAL A 676 0.49 3.38 8.04
CA VAL A 676 0.91 2.00 8.33
C VAL A 676 2.17 2.04 9.18
N PRO A 677 2.06 2.49 10.45
CA PRO A 677 3.22 2.59 11.32
C PRO A 677 3.86 1.23 11.59
N ALA A 678 5.19 1.24 11.69
CA ALA A 678 5.96 0.15 12.25
C ALA A 678 5.94 0.23 13.78
N TYR A 679 5.59 -0.89 14.42
CA TYR A 679 5.71 -1.06 15.87
C TYR A 679 7.04 -1.77 16.16
N TYR A 680 8.03 -1.04 16.68
CA TYR A 680 9.36 -1.55 16.98
C TYR A 680 9.89 -0.99 18.30
N TYR A 681 10.87 -1.65 18.90
CA TYR A 681 11.33 -1.45 20.27
C TYR A 681 10.21 -1.69 21.30
N LYS A 682 10.16 -0.91 22.38
CA LYS A 682 9.18 -1.04 23.45
C LYS A 682 8.43 0.26 23.66
N GLY A 683 7.11 0.22 23.52
CA GLY A 683 6.34 1.44 23.63
C GLY A 683 4.85 1.25 23.62
N SER A 684 4.17 2.39 23.51
CA SER A 684 2.74 2.47 23.26
C SER A 684 2.46 3.46 22.13
N ARG A 685 1.38 3.24 21.42
CA ARG A 685 0.91 4.14 20.37
C ARG A 685 -0.59 4.35 20.50
N VAL A 686 -0.99 5.61 20.38
CA VAL A 686 -2.40 6.00 20.34
C VAL A 686 -2.65 6.80 19.08
N TYR A 687 -3.81 6.61 18.45
CA TYR A 687 -4.35 7.59 17.53
C TYR A 687 -5.83 7.88 17.82
N PHE A 688 -6.23 9.06 17.41
CA PHE A 688 -7.61 9.51 17.40
C PHE A 688 -7.89 10.24 16.08
N LEU A 689 -8.90 9.79 15.36
CA LEU A 689 -9.40 10.38 14.12
C LEU A 689 -10.84 10.80 14.34
N MET A 690 -11.19 12.03 14.02
CA MET A 690 -12.53 12.58 14.06
C MET A 690 -12.92 13.16 12.71
N ASN A 691 -14.13 12.88 12.26
CA ASN A 691 -14.80 13.57 11.16
C ASN A 691 -16.00 14.33 11.71
N TYR A 692 -16.17 15.57 11.25
CA TYR A 692 -17.33 16.41 11.55
C TYR A 692 -17.93 16.99 10.27
N ASP A 693 -19.18 16.64 10.00
CA ASP A 693 -19.95 17.18 8.88
C ASP A 693 -20.51 18.56 9.27
N ILE A 694 -19.81 19.64 8.89
CA ILE A 694 -20.21 21.02 9.17
C ILE A 694 -21.52 21.31 8.44
N THR A 695 -21.60 20.90 7.17
CA THR A 695 -22.79 20.93 6.33
C THR A 695 -22.88 19.66 5.51
N ARG A 696 -23.93 19.51 4.70
CA ARG A 696 -24.03 18.38 3.75
C ARG A 696 -22.92 18.37 2.68
N THR A 697 -22.25 19.51 2.50
CA THR A 697 -21.25 19.73 1.47
C THR A 697 -19.85 20.03 2.02
N MET A 698 -19.71 20.20 3.34
CA MET A 698 -18.46 20.56 3.99
C MET A 698 -18.17 19.63 5.17
N GLU A 699 -17.05 18.94 5.10
CA GLU A 699 -16.58 18.00 6.10
C GLU A 699 -15.18 18.46 6.60
N ILE A 700 -14.94 18.40 7.90
CA ILE A 700 -13.62 18.62 8.50
C ILE A 700 -13.16 17.35 9.20
N TYR A 701 -11.90 17.02 9.00
CA TYR A 701 -11.23 15.88 9.63
C TYR A 701 -10.09 16.38 10.50
N PHE A 702 -9.93 15.74 11.64
CA PHE A 702 -8.82 15.95 12.54
C PHE A 702 -8.25 14.59 12.95
N ARG A 703 -6.95 14.41 12.86
CA ARG A 703 -6.24 13.22 13.35
C ARG A 703 -5.04 13.63 14.17
N ILE A 704 -4.87 12.98 15.31
CA ILE A 704 -3.66 13.05 16.11
C ILE A 704 -3.19 11.62 16.40
N SER A 705 -1.91 11.37 16.25
CA SER A 705 -1.31 10.10 16.64
C SER A 705 -0.02 10.34 17.40
N GLN A 706 0.25 9.53 18.42
CA GLN A 706 1.46 9.64 19.23
C GLN A 706 2.03 8.26 19.51
N THR A 707 3.31 8.10 19.26
CA THR A 707 4.12 6.96 19.70
C THR A 707 4.97 7.39 20.88
N PHE A 708 4.95 6.60 21.94
CA PHE A 708 5.79 6.77 23.12
C PHE A 708 6.70 5.54 23.30
N TYR A 709 8.01 5.75 23.30
CA TYR A 709 9.01 4.72 23.51
C TYR A 709 9.46 4.69 24.97
N TYR A 710 9.48 3.50 25.59
CA TYR A 710 9.89 3.35 26.99
C TYR A 710 11.40 3.21 27.16
N ASN A 711 12.09 2.73 26.13
CA ASN A 711 13.52 2.38 26.18
C ASN A 711 14.38 3.15 25.17
N GLN A 712 13.82 4.19 24.55
CA GLN A 712 14.53 5.07 23.62
C GLN A 712 14.36 6.51 24.07
N ASN A 713 15.44 7.29 24.03
CA ASN A 713 15.42 8.72 24.31
C ASN A 713 15.62 9.57 23.05
N ILE A 714 16.02 8.91 21.96
CA ILE A 714 16.23 9.51 20.65
C ILE A 714 15.49 8.64 19.63
N ILE A 715 14.74 9.26 18.74
CA ILE A 715 14.00 8.61 17.66
C ILE A 715 14.67 8.99 16.33
N SER A 716 14.91 8.03 15.43
CA SER A 716 15.57 8.23 14.13
C SER A 716 16.96 8.84 14.25
N GLU A 717 17.79 8.30 15.15
CA GLU A 717 19.13 8.78 15.46
C GLU A 717 20.00 8.94 14.21
N GLY A 718 20.77 10.04 14.15
CA GLY A 718 21.75 10.30 13.10
C GLY A 718 21.22 10.89 11.80
N GLY A 719 19.91 11.18 11.70
CA GLY A 719 19.28 11.73 10.49
C GLY A 719 18.64 13.10 10.72
N LEU A 720 18.22 13.75 9.61
CA LEU A 720 17.47 15.00 9.67
C LEU A 720 16.12 14.86 10.39
N THR A 721 15.57 13.65 10.42
CA THR A 721 14.33 13.29 11.10
C THR A 721 14.51 12.96 12.58
N GLU A 722 15.74 13.03 13.11
CA GLU A 722 16.05 12.75 14.51
C GLU A 722 15.24 13.64 15.46
N ILE A 723 14.66 13.02 16.48
CA ILE A 723 13.90 13.66 17.54
C ILE A 723 14.56 13.31 18.87
N ASN A 724 15.11 14.31 19.57
CA ASN A 724 15.73 14.17 20.89
C ASN A 724 14.68 14.07 22.00
N LYS A 725 13.74 13.13 21.86
CA LYS A 725 12.69 12.77 22.80
C LYS A 725 12.28 11.31 22.58
N ASN A 726 11.57 10.77 23.55
CA ASN A 726 10.98 9.43 23.46
C ASN A 726 9.54 9.43 22.91
N THR A 727 9.08 10.57 22.38
CA THR A 727 7.73 10.73 21.81
C THR A 727 7.82 11.25 20.38
N LYS A 728 6.94 10.74 19.52
CA LYS A 728 6.70 11.25 18.16
C LYS A 728 5.20 11.46 18.00
N THR A 729 4.77 12.72 17.85
CA THR A 729 3.38 13.11 17.72
C THR A 729 3.15 13.69 16.33
N GLU A 730 2.18 13.15 15.63
CA GLU A 730 1.75 13.63 14.32
C GLU A 730 0.32 14.19 14.44
N ALA A 731 0.10 15.37 13.90
CA ALA A 731 -1.20 16.00 13.79
C ALA A 731 -1.54 16.26 12.33
N LYS A 732 -2.80 15.97 11.95
CA LYS A 732 -3.34 16.23 10.61
C LYS A 732 -4.67 16.93 10.71
N VAL A 733 -4.90 17.89 9.82
CA VAL A 733 -6.21 18.57 9.64
C VAL A 733 -6.56 18.56 8.16
N MET A 734 -7.81 18.27 7.82
CA MET A 734 -8.26 18.29 6.43
C MET A 734 -9.65 18.91 6.32
N LEU A 735 -9.79 19.78 5.35
CA LEU A 735 -11.08 20.35 4.91
C LEU A 735 -11.46 19.72 3.58
N LYS A 736 -12.71 19.25 3.48
CA LYS A 736 -13.30 18.71 2.27
C LYS A 736 -14.58 19.45 1.94
N ILE A 737 -14.68 19.96 0.69
CA ILE A 737 -15.83 20.72 0.20
C ILE A 737 -16.34 20.05 -1.08
N LYS A 738 -17.65 19.82 -1.16
CA LYS A 738 -18.38 19.30 -2.34
C LYS A 738 -19.40 20.32 -2.82
N PHE A 739 -19.51 20.56 -4.10
CA PHE A 739 -20.49 21.50 -4.69
C PHE A 739 -20.81 21.20 -6.15
#